data_773284e4ea29e8f9199820628ca9af7f
#
_entry.id   773284e4ea29e8f9199820628ca9af7f
#
_cell.length_a   1.000
_cell.length_b   1.000
_cell.length_c   1.000
_cell.angle_alpha   90.00
_cell.angle_beta   90.00
_cell.angle_gamma   90.00
#
_symmetry.space_group_name_H-M   'P 1'
#
loop_
_entity.id
_entity.type
_entity.pdbx_description
1 polymer ?
#
loop_
_entity_poly.entity_id
_entity_poly.type
_entity_poly.pdbx_seq_one_letter_code
_entity_poly.pdbx_strand_id
1 'polypeptide(L)'
;MGTATRSAGDPAFVGRTAELAQLTAGIAAAAAGRGGLFLLSGPAGIGKTRTVEEAVADAPAVAWGRCVDDPGAPPLWPWRRVARALPGVRAAVAEALSGIDLAREGSADPEAARFALVTTATEALLDAAEPDGVVVVLEDLHWADETSLRLLRHLAGELQRSRLLVVGTYRDPAGGAEGRPLDRTLPDLLRWPTTRALALAPLTEEDVRAYLPDAPLEAVRVAHRRSGGNPLYLRAVARTPASGDGDGGTELRHLVRTTLTALSPAVLDLLDTAAVLGEEVDAGRLALVTGRPPDEVRDGLDAAVRAGVLTAVPDTPGRRRFAHAVVRDAIYGDLSPSTREELHRRSAEALEQVADDDDTAAGLVAGHWLRAATERATLRRAASWARRAADAATGSLAFDEAARFLAMALAATDRAGPALGDRAELLLELATAEFRAGRFGESLEHATAASDAAAECGRTDLLAPAALTVQDVAAPGFPPAVLRMCERALADPSVAGRPALRARLLAQAASVLADAGRGTASTVHSTQALTLAEESGDPQAVIDAVRARMKAHPTALPRAERLRLGRLAIDHAAATGQPLAELWGAKWRIDAALEGGDTATVEDELARVTALARRTRLPLVRWHDLRLRASVAALYGRFEEALALNEEARVVGATELTQDLSAAGMSGAFLYQYSLVTGIAHDLEGEAVSLMDLADDVPIVQASRTVVALVNGRRDEAAARYAQLRPRMAEPDFVESAGVAETLVPLVEEFGDAAAAEALGAIIGAMPMDAGGAGVYCCGSLEVLLGRLAAVRGRWDEAVGHFDAALAVDSRTGARPAAVNDRLGLAGALLERGRAADLPRAHELARTALAEARRLGMPGPAGRAAALVERAGRAARAADPLTGREREIATLVAAALTNRQIADRLVLSERTIESHVRNILAKLGLANRTEIATVTAAHGRARS
;
A
#
# COMPACT_ATOMS: atom_id res chain seq x y z
N MET A 1 29.95 20.70 23.24
CA MET A 1 30.30 22.13 23.39
C MET A 1 31.50 22.40 22.50
N GLY A 2 31.28 22.96 21.33
CA GLY A 2 32.33 23.40 20.41
C GLY A 2 31.73 24.50 19.55
N THR A 3 31.79 25.74 20.06
CA THR A 3 31.50 26.94 19.26
C THR A 3 32.47 26.96 18.09
N ALA A 4 31.98 26.79 16.88
CA ALA A 4 32.75 27.01 15.67
C ALA A 4 33.18 28.49 15.66
N THR A 5 34.42 28.74 15.98
CA THR A 5 35.06 30.04 15.88
C THR A 5 35.04 30.46 14.41
N ARG A 6 34.24 31.49 14.08
CA ARG A 6 34.26 32.20 12.79
C ARG A 6 35.72 32.56 12.49
N SER A 7 36.25 32.04 11.40
CA SER A 7 37.56 32.41 10.89
C SER A 7 37.49 33.87 10.41
N ALA A 8 38.46 34.71 10.77
CA ALA A 8 38.52 36.12 10.43
C ALA A 8 38.71 36.42 8.93
N GLY A 9 38.19 35.62 8.07
CA GLY A 9 38.24 35.72 6.58
C GLY A 9 37.01 35.20 5.88
N ASP A 10 35.96 34.76 6.60
CA ASP A 10 34.72 34.30 5.97
C ASP A 10 33.86 35.50 5.52
N PRO A 11 33.42 35.53 4.24
CA PRO A 11 32.63 36.63 3.74
C PRO A 11 31.30 36.76 4.50
N ALA A 12 30.82 37.99 4.70
CA ALA A 12 29.58 38.29 5.40
C ALA A 12 28.40 37.53 4.75
N PHE A 13 27.56 36.87 5.58
CA PHE A 13 26.31 36.29 5.12
C PHE A 13 25.34 37.46 4.82
N VAL A 14 24.78 37.46 3.62
CA VAL A 14 23.88 38.56 3.16
C VAL A 14 22.61 37.98 2.56
N GLY A 15 21.53 38.72 2.65
CA GLY A 15 20.23 38.34 2.16
C GLY A 15 19.60 37.18 2.99
N ARG A 16 18.61 36.51 2.43
CA ARG A 16 17.96 35.32 3.01
C ARG A 16 17.20 35.54 4.31
N THR A 17 16.83 36.75 4.62
CA THR A 17 16.16 37.11 5.89
C THR A 17 14.85 36.34 6.07
N ALA A 18 14.06 36.16 5.02
CA ALA A 18 12.77 35.48 5.05
C ALA A 18 12.95 33.97 5.25
N GLU A 19 13.90 33.35 4.56
CA GLU A 19 14.20 31.93 4.65
C GLU A 19 14.79 31.59 6.03
N LEU A 20 15.72 32.40 6.54
CA LEU A 20 16.26 32.26 7.89
C LEU A 20 15.17 32.35 8.95
N ALA A 21 14.28 33.34 8.85
CA ALA A 21 13.16 33.50 9.78
C ALA A 21 12.26 32.26 9.81
N GLN A 22 11.97 31.67 8.63
CA GLN A 22 11.15 30.46 8.54
C GLN A 22 11.87 29.23 9.15
N LEU A 23 13.14 29.02 8.86
CA LEU A 23 13.93 27.94 9.42
C LEU A 23 14.06 28.08 10.94
N THR A 24 14.39 29.27 11.46
CA THR A 24 14.48 29.54 12.90
C THR A 24 13.15 29.32 13.60
N ALA A 25 12.03 29.74 12.97
CA ALA A 25 10.69 29.45 13.48
C ALA A 25 10.39 27.95 13.50
N GLY A 26 10.86 27.20 12.50
CA GLY A 26 10.77 25.74 12.45
C GLY A 26 11.56 25.05 13.57
N ILE A 27 12.77 25.51 13.85
CA ILE A 27 13.60 25.00 14.97
C ILE A 27 12.90 25.26 16.32
N ALA A 28 12.39 26.47 16.51
CA ALA A 28 11.63 26.81 17.73
C ALA A 28 10.33 25.99 17.86
N ALA A 29 9.63 25.74 16.76
CA ALA A 29 8.42 24.91 16.76
C ALA A 29 8.74 23.46 17.12
N ALA A 30 9.83 22.88 16.56
CA ALA A 30 10.28 21.53 16.88
C ALA A 30 10.67 21.42 18.37
N ALA A 31 11.44 22.38 18.90
CA ALA A 31 11.76 22.44 20.34
C ALA A 31 10.50 22.50 21.23
N ALA A 32 9.39 23.02 20.70
CA ALA A 32 8.09 23.05 21.37
C ALA A 32 7.19 21.80 21.08
N GLY A 33 7.75 20.73 20.51
CA GLY A 33 7.02 19.48 20.22
C GLY A 33 6.16 19.52 18.95
N ARG A 34 6.45 20.40 18.01
CA ARG A 34 5.83 20.51 16.69
C ARG A 34 6.90 20.42 15.61
N GLY A 35 7.35 19.22 15.37
CA GLY A 35 8.36 18.93 14.37
C GLY A 35 7.86 19.16 12.93
N GLY A 36 8.79 19.06 11.98
CA GLY A 36 8.49 19.31 10.57
C GLY A 36 9.64 19.00 9.62
N LEU A 37 9.34 19.08 8.33
CA LEU A 37 10.29 18.92 7.25
C LEU A 37 10.39 20.22 6.44
N PHE A 38 11.61 20.73 6.26
CA PHE A 38 11.91 21.83 5.35
C PHE A 38 12.71 21.32 4.16
N LEU A 39 12.28 21.63 2.95
CA LEU A 39 12.92 21.25 1.70
C LEU A 39 13.42 22.49 0.96
N LEU A 40 14.72 22.73 0.98
CA LEU A 40 15.37 23.86 0.33
C LEU A 40 15.80 23.50 -1.07
N SER A 41 15.21 24.18 -2.08
CA SER A 41 15.57 23.99 -3.49
C SER A 41 16.33 25.16 -4.07
N GLY A 42 16.99 24.95 -5.20
CA GLY A 42 17.64 25.96 -6.00
C GLY A 42 18.90 25.50 -6.72
N PRO A 43 19.45 26.29 -7.65
CA PRO A 43 20.60 25.91 -8.46
C PRO A 43 21.87 25.69 -7.65
N ALA A 44 22.89 25.09 -8.30
CA ALA A 44 24.20 24.89 -7.69
C ALA A 44 24.83 26.24 -7.29
N GLY A 45 25.42 26.31 -6.10
CA GLY A 45 26.11 27.52 -5.63
C GLY A 45 25.20 28.64 -5.09
N ILE A 46 23.86 28.46 -5.09
CA ILE A 46 22.89 29.49 -4.65
C ILE A 46 22.94 29.77 -3.13
N GLY A 47 23.66 28.92 -2.37
CA GLY A 47 23.85 29.11 -0.92
C GLY A 47 22.95 28.27 -0.04
N LYS A 48 22.36 27.16 -0.51
CA LYS A 48 21.50 26.27 0.28
C LYS A 48 22.17 25.82 1.59
N THR A 49 23.31 25.16 1.49
CA THR A 49 24.07 24.69 2.68
C THR A 49 24.39 25.83 3.63
N ARG A 50 24.87 26.99 3.10
CA ARG A 50 25.23 28.14 3.93
C ARG A 50 24.01 28.75 4.66
N THR A 51 22.84 28.76 4.03
CA THR A 51 21.60 29.22 4.67
C THR A 51 21.18 28.28 5.81
N VAL A 52 21.34 26.97 5.63
CA VAL A 52 21.07 25.98 6.69
C VAL A 52 22.09 26.13 7.83
N GLU A 53 23.39 26.20 7.53
CA GLU A 53 24.46 26.42 8.54
C GLU A 53 24.19 27.64 9.43
N GLU A 54 23.79 28.77 8.83
CA GLU A 54 23.47 29.97 9.55
C GLU A 54 22.20 29.82 10.43
N ALA A 55 21.19 29.13 9.90
CA ALA A 55 19.94 28.90 10.62
C ALA A 55 20.10 27.99 11.83
N VAL A 56 20.98 26.97 11.75
CA VAL A 56 21.17 25.96 12.83
C VAL A 56 22.33 26.30 13.77
N ALA A 57 23.00 27.44 13.61
CA ALA A 57 24.18 27.80 14.40
C ALA A 57 23.92 27.78 15.91
N ASP A 58 22.73 28.18 16.34
CA ASP A 58 22.30 28.24 17.74
C ASP A 58 21.39 27.06 18.14
N ALA A 59 21.22 26.05 17.28
CA ALA A 59 20.36 24.90 17.60
C ALA A 59 21.01 23.99 18.66
N PRO A 60 20.21 23.38 19.57
CA PRO A 60 20.73 22.64 20.73
C PRO A 60 21.50 21.35 20.30
N ALA A 61 21.04 20.68 19.23
CA ALA A 61 21.69 19.52 18.66
C ALA A 61 21.45 19.48 17.13
N VAL A 62 22.52 19.27 16.36
CA VAL A 62 22.44 19.18 14.90
C VAL A 62 23.18 17.94 14.43
N ALA A 63 22.51 17.11 13.63
CA ALA A 63 23.09 15.95 12.99
C ALA A 63 23.07 16.12 11.47
N TRP A 64 24.22 16.00 10.83
CA TRP A 64 24.39 16.19 9.38
C TRP A 64 24.52 14.86 8.67
N GLY A 65 23.67 14.63 7.65
CA GLY A 65 23.79 13.59 6.65
C GLY A 65 23.97 14.21 5.27
N ARG A 66 24.86 13.64 4.46
CA ARG A 66 25.07 14.12 3.10
C ARG A 66 24.90 12.98 2.11
N CYS A 67 24.07 13.19 1.10
CA CYS A 67 23.99 12.33 -0.07
C CYS A 67 25.19 12.64 -1.00
N VAL A 68 25.69 11.62 -1.68
CA VAL A 68 26.86 11.74 -2.53
C VAL A 68 26.56 11.22 -3.93
N ASP A 69 27.09 11.89 -4.94
CA ASP A 69 27.04 11.46 -6.33
C ASP A 69 28.10 10.36 -6.57
N ASP A 70 27.91 9.24 -5.88
CA ASP A 70 28.79 8.09 -6.03
C ASP A 70 27.96 6.81 -6.17
N PRO A 71 27.98 6.16 -7.33
CA PRO A 71 27.28 4.89 -7.54
C PRO A 71 27.71 3.76 -6.58
N GLY A 72 28.86 3.92 -5.94
CA GLY A 72 29.40 2.97 -4.97
C GLY A 72 29.05 3.28 -3.52
N ALA A 73 28.30 4.36 -3.24
CA ALA A 73 27.93 4.69 -1.88
C ALA A 73 27.03 3.59 -1.27
N PRO A 74 27.32 3.18 0.00
CA PRO A 74 26.47 2.21 0.68
C PRO A 74 25.05 2.74 0.90
N PRO A 75 24.04 1.87 0.95
CA PRO A 75 22.67 2.25 1.26
C PRO A 75 22.55 3.00 2.58
N LEU A 76 21.56 3.88 2.70
CA LEU A 76 21.32 4.72 3.87
C LEU A 76 22.52 5.62 4.23
N TRP A 77 23.37 5.96 3.26
CA TRP A 77 24.60 6.72 3.51
C TRP A 77 24.38 8.00 4.31
N PRO A 78 23.43 8.89 3.99
CA PRO A 78 23.21 10.11 4.77
C PRO A 78 22.78 9.79 6.20
N TRP A 79 21.92 8.80 6.38
CA TRP A 79 21.41 8.38 7.69
C TRP A 79 22.46 7.69 8.56
N ARG A 80 23.40 6.96 7.96
CA ARG A 80 24.58 6.40 8.67
C ARG A 80 25.45 7.51 9.27
N ARG A 81 25.51 8.66 8.62
CA ARG A 81 26.22 9.84 9.16
C ARG A 81 25.44 10.49 10.30
N VAL A 82 24.12 10.67 10.12
CA VAL A 82 23.24 11.13 11.19
C VAL A 82 23.34 10.23 12.44
N ALA A 83 23.30 8.91 12.25
CA ALA A 83 23.42 7.94 13.33
C ALA A 83 24.76 8.00 14.09
N ARG A 84 25.86 8.42 13.43
CA ARG A 84 27.15 8.62 14.12
C ARG A 84 27.10 9.77 15.12
N ALA A 85 26.33 10.82 14.80
CA ALA A 85 26.12 11.96 15.69
C ALA A 85 25.10 11.66 16.80
N LEU A 86 24.24 10.63 16.62
CA LEU A 86 23.18 10.22 17.51
C LEU A 86 23.37 8.74 17.94
N PRO A 87 24.12 8.46 19.02
CA PRO A 87 24.51 7.07 19.39
C PRO A 87 23.33 6.13 19.63
N GLY A 88 22.19 6.61 20.18
CA GLY A 88 20.97 5.82 20.35
C GLY A 88 20.40 5.31 19.03
N VAL A 89 20.36 6.16 18.00
CA VAL A 89 19.94 5.79 16.65
C VAL A 89 20.83 4.71 16.06
N ARG A 90 22.16 4.85 16.24
CA ARG A 90 23.12 3.86 15.76
C ARG A 90 22.91 2.48 16.37
N ALA A 91 22.66 2.41 17.67
CA ALA A 91 22.42 1.15 18.38
C ALA A 91 21.12 0.48 17.91
N ALA A 92 20.01 1.23 17.82
CA ALA A 92 18.72 0.72 17.39
C ALA A 92 18.73 0.21 15.94
N VAL A 93 19.39 0.94 15.03
CA VAL A 93 19.54 0.50 13.63
C VAL A 93 20.41 -0.76 13.52
N ALA A 94 21.49 -0.86 14.30
CA ALA A 94 22.34 -2.05 14.35
C ALA A 94 21.57 -3.26 14.89
N GLU A 95 20.76 -3.10 15.92
CA GLU A 95 19.91 -4.14 16.48
C GLU A 95 18.86 -4.63 15.47
N ALA A 96 18.19 -3.70 14.76
CA ALA A 96 17.23 -4.04 13.72
C ALA A 96 17.89 -4.83 12.57
N LEU A 97 19.08 -4.43 12.14
CA LEU A 97 19.85 -5.14 11.11
C LEU A 97 20.30 -6.54 11.59
N SER A 98 20.71 -6.69 12.86
CA SER A 98 21.09 -7.99 13.42
C SER A 98 19.88 -8.96 13.51
N GLY A 99 18.69 -8.44 13.82
CA GLY A 99 17.45 -9.23 13.77
C GLY A 99 17.13 -9.76 12.37
N ILE A 100 17.55 -9.05 11.33
CA ILE A 100 17.39 -9.44 9.94
C ILE A 100 18.39 -10.53 9.51
N ASP A 101 19.60 -10.53 10.06
CA ASP A 101 20.59 -11.59 9.78
C ASP A 101 20.10 -12.96 10.29
N LEU A 102 19.36 -13.03 11.39
CA LEU A 102 18.65 -14.22 11.84
C LEU A 102 17.53 -14.65 10.87
N ALA A 103 16.95 -13.69 10.13
CA ALA A 103 15.93 -13.92 9.12
C ALA A 103 16.53 -14.32 7.74
N ARG A 104 17.82 -14.08 7.48
CA ARG A 104 18.54 -14.54 6.28
C ARG A 104 18.68 -16.06 6.19
N GLU A 105 18.64 -16.76 7.30
CA GLU A 105 18.75 -18.23 7.35
C GLU A 105 17.48 -18.95 6.85
N GLY A 106 16.51 -18.26 6.23
CA GLY A 106 15.50 -18.88 5.38
C GLY A 106 14.03 -18.53 5.64
N SER A 107 13.68 -17.57 6.46
CA SER A 107 12.30 -17.49 6.97
C SER A 107 11.63 -16.13 7.04
N ALA A 108 12.25 -14.99 6.78
CA ALA A 108 11.58 -13.71 6.96
C ALA A 108 11.06 -13.14 5.65
N ASP A 109 9.86 -12.58 5.70
CA ASP A 109 9.32 -11.71 4.67
C ASP A 109 10.21 -10.47 4.53
N PRO A 110 10.91 -10.27 3.40
CA PRO A 110 11.86 -9.17 3.23
C PRO A 110 11.19 -7.80 3.32
N GLU A 111 9.92 -7.70 2.98
CA GLU A 111 9.15 -6.47 3.06
C GLU A 111 8.82 -6.13 4.51
N ALA A 112 8.43 -7.11 5.29
CA ALA A 112 8.21 -6.97 6.72
C ALA A 112 9.50 -6.55 7.44
N ALA A 113 10.64 -7.14 7.10
CA ALA A 113 11.93 -6.81 7.65
C ALA A 113 12.38 -5.39 7.29
N ARG A 114 12.18 -4.97 6.03
CA ARG A 114 12.46 -3.60 5.57
C ARG A 114 11.58 -2.57 6.28
N PHE A 115 10.30 -2.88 6.45
CA PHE A 115 9.39 -2.00 7.19
C PHE A 115 9.80 -1.87 8.66
N ALA A 116 10.15 -2.98 9.31
CA ALA A 116 10.64 -2.98 10.68
C ALA A 116 11.90 -2.10 10.84
N LEU A 117 12.86 -2.19 9.89
CA LEU A 117 14.06 -1.35 9.88
C LEU A 117 13.71 0.14 9.80
N VAL A 118 12.84 0.52 8.87
CA VAL A 118 12.44 1.92 8.67
C VAL A 118 11.70 2.45 9.90
N THR A 119 10.80 1.65 10.47
CA THR A 119 10.06 2.00 11.70
C THR A 119 10.99 2.16 12.89
N THR A 120 11.88 1.18 13.12
CA THR A 120 12.85 1.24 14.23
C THR A 120 13.78 2.45 14.10
N ALA A 121 14.26 2.73 12.89
CA ALA A 121 15.09 3.91 12.64
C ALA A 121 14.32 5.23 12.89
N THR A 122 13.06 5.28 12.49
CA THR A 122 12.19 6.44 12.74
C THR A 122 11.97 6.65 14.24
N GLU A 123 11.59 5.62 14.99
CA GLU A 123 11.39 5.69 16.43
C GLU A 123 12.66 6.15 17.15
N ALA A 124 13.81 5.57 16.79
CA ALA A 124 15.09 5.97 17.37
C ALA A 124 15.46 7.43 17.09
N LEU A 125 15.11 7.97 15.91
CA LEU A 125 15.30 9.38 15.58
C LEU A 125 14.38 10.30 16.40
N LEU A 126 13.13 9.88 16.60
CA LEU A 126 12.16 10.62 17.40
C LEU A 126 12.54 10.61 18.89
N ASP A 127 12.96 9.46 19.42
CA ASP A 127 13.45 9.32 20.79
C ASP A 127 14.73 10.14 21.05
N ALA A 128 15.65 10.16 20.07
CA ALA A 128 16.86 10.95 20.15
C ALA A 128 16.60 12.46 20.17
N ALA A 129 15.45 12.90 19.70
CA ALA A 129 15.03 14.30 19.73
C ALA A 129 14.46 14.73 21.08
N GLU A 130 14.14 13.81 21.98
CA GLU A 130 13.66 14.12 23.33
C GLU A 130 14.83 14.30 24.31
N PRO A 131 14.74 15.22 25.31
CA PRO A 131 13.69 16.26 25.50
C PRO A 131 14.01 17.59 24.83
N ASP A 132 15.23 17.80 24.32
CA ASP A 132 15.78 19.12 24.00
C ASP A 132 15.54 19.54 22.53
N GLY A 133 15.14 18.62 21.67
CA GLY A 133 14.97 18.81 20.24
C GLY A 133 16.27 18.57 19.45
N VAL A 134 16.13 18.03 18.23
CA VAL A 134 17.22 17.75 17.29
C VAL A 134 16.88 18.33 15.91
N VAL A 135 17.89 18.89 15.25
CA VAL A 135 17.82 19.23 13.85
C VAL A 135 18.64 18.22 13.04
N VAL A 136 17.99 17.52 12.12
CA VAL A 136 18.67 16.65 11.15
C VAL A 136 18.76 17.39 9.82
N VAL A 137 19.96 17.53 9.29
CA VAL A 137 20.20 18.15 7.99
C VAL A 137 20.60 17.07 6.99
N LEU A 138 19.85 16.95 5.90
CA LEU A 138 20.13 16.05 4.79
C LEU A 138 20.52 16.88 3.56
N GLU A 139 21.83 16.89 3.25
CA GLU A 139 22.33 17.65 2.11
C GLU A 139 22.28 16.86 0.82
N ASP A 140 21.97 17.59 -0.27
CA ASP A 140 22.01 17.11 -1.65
C ASP A 140 21.10 15.89 -1.90
N LEU A 141 19.84 15.90 -1.39
CA LEU A 141 18.84 14.84 -1.54
C LEU A 141 18.64 14.35 -2.97
N HIS A 142 18.99 15.13 -3.98
CA HIS A 142 18.94 14.71 -5.38
C HIS A 142 19.95 13.58 -5.72
N TRP A 143 20.89 13.26 -4.80
CA TRP A 143 21.81 12.13 -4.84
C TRP A 143 21.44 11.03 -3.82
N ALA A 144 20.27 11.15 -3.15
CA ALA A 144 19.85 10.16 -2.17
C ALA A 144 19.46 8.84 -2.84
N ASP A 145 19.85 7.75 -2.19
CA ASP A 145 19.39 6.41 -2.53
C ASP A 145 17.91 6.22 -2.19
N GLU A 146 17.23 5.28 -2.85
CA GLU A 146 15.81 5.01 -2.68
C GLU A 146 15.46 4.66 -1.23
N THR A 147 16.31 3.86 -0.57
CA THR A 147 16.11 3.43 0.82
C THR A 147 16.18 4.62 1.79
N SER A 148 17.10 5.55 1.54
CA SER A 148 17.20 6.82 2.29
C SER A 148 15.95 7.68 2.14
N LEU A 149 15.39 7.76 0.94
CA LEU A 149 14.17 8.52 0.67
C LEU A 149 12.93 7.86 1.26
N ARG A 150 12.87 6.53 1.29
CA ARG A 150 11.79 5.78 1.98
C ARG A 150 11.78 6.07 3.48
N LEU A 151 12.95 6.07 4.12
CA LEU A 151 13.06 6.46 5.53
C LEU A 151 12.61 7.91 5.75
N LEU A 152 13.03 8.84 4.88
CA LEU A 152 12.58 10.24 4.96
C LEU A 152 11.07 10.37 4.80
N ARG A 153 10.46 9.65 3.86
CA ARG A 153 9.01 9.65 3.63
C ARG A 153 8.24 9.12 4.84
N HIS A 154 8.70 8.01 5.42
CA HIS A 154 8.08 7.44 6.62
C HIS A 154 8.19 8.40 7.80
N LEU A 155 9.39 8.94 8.03
CA LEU A 155 9.66 9.91 9.10
C LEU A 155 8.79 11.16 8.96
N ALA A 156 8.59 11.69 7.74
CA ALA A 156 7.78 12.87 7.48
C ALA A 156 6.33 12.73 8.00
N GLY A 157 5.77 11.52 7.97
CA GLY A 157 4.45 11.22 8.53
C GLY A 157 4.38 11.32 10.06
N GLU A 158 5.50 11.11 10.75
CA GLU A 158 5.56 11.04 12.22
C GLU A 158 6.00 12.36 12.88
N LEU A 159 6.42 13.37 12.08
CA LEU A 159 7.01 14.60 12.63
C LEU A 159 6.05 15.49 13.40
N GLN A 160 4.73 15.43 13.13
CA GLN A 160 3.77 16.43 13.61
C GLN A 160 3.77 16.63 15.13
N ARG A 161 4.03 15.58 15.89
CA ARG A 161 4.04 15.59 17.36
C ARG A 161 5.41 15.23 17.92
N SER A 162 6.46 15.69 17.28
CA SER A 162 7.84 15.39 17.67
C SER A 162 8.65 16.65 17.96
N ARG A 163 9.83 16.47 18.53
CA ARG A 163 10.83 17.53 18.70
C ARG A 163 11.93 17.48 17.64
N LEU A 164 11.63 16.84 16.50
CA LEU A 164 12.56 16.65 15.40
C LEU A 164 12.24 17.61 14.26
N LEU A 165 13.24 18.38 13.84
CA LEU A 165 13.21 19.13 12.59
C LEU A 165 14.12 18.45 11.58
N VAL A 166 13.60 18.15 10.40
CA VAL A 166 14.41 17.69 9.27
C VAL A 166 14.54 18.81 8.24
N VAL A 167 15.76 19.06 7.77
CA VAL A 167 16.03 20.06 6.73
C VAL A 167 16.73 19.35 5.57
N GLY A 168 16.07 19.25 4.44
CA GLY A 168 16.60 18.66 3.21
C GLY A 168 17.01 19.72 2.20
N THR A 169 18.19 19.59 1.56
CA THR A 169 18.58 20.44 0.44
C THR A 169 18.62 19.63 -0.86
N TYR A 170 18.17 20.24 -1.97
CA TYR A 170 18.25 19.57 -3.28
C TYR A 170 18.39 20.59 -4.42
N ARG A 171 18.75 20.12 -5.62
CA ARG A 171 18.80 20.93 -6.83
C ARG A 171 17.50 20.78 -7.61
N ASP A 172 16.94 21.91 -8.07
CA ASP A 172 15.78 21.87 -8.96
C ASP A 172 16.14 21.15 -10.27
N PRO A 173 15.20 20.41 -10.86
CA PRO A 173 15.41 19.64 -12.08
C PRO A 173 15.43 20.54 -13.36
N ALA A 174 15.96 21.73 -13.29
CA ALA A 174 16.11 22.59 -14.47
C ALA A 174 17.11 21.97 -15.47
N GLY A 175 16.59 21.13 -16.36
CA GLY A 175 17.32 20.58 -17.50
C GLY A 175 17.58 19.06 -17.46
N GLY A 176 16.54 18.25 -17.58
CA GLY A 176 16.64 17.01 -18.36
C GLY A 176 17.22 15.76 -17.71
N ALA A 177 17.26 15.60 -16.41
CA ALA A 177 17.47 14.30 -15.77
C ALA A 177 16.15 13.77 -15.21
N GLU A 178 15.26 13.35 -16.06
CA GLU A 178 14.04 12.64 -15.68
C GLU A 178 14.43 11.28 -15.08
N GLY A 179 13.80 10.92 -13.93
CA GLY A 179 13.92 9.58 -13.37
C GLY A 179 14.78 9.42 -12.11
N ARG A 180 15.17 10.49 -11.43
CA ARG A 180 15.84 10.38 -10.12
C ARG A 180 14.87 9.90 -9.05
N PRO A 181 15.30 9.09 -8.07
CA PRO A 181 14.44 8.64 -6.97
C PRO A 181 13.73 9.78 -6.25
N LEU A 182 14.40 10.91 -6.02
CA LEU A 182 13.82 12.09 -5.39
C LEU A 182 12.62 12.65 -6.17
N ASP A 183 12.67 12.67 -7.51
CA ASP A 183 11.61 13.27 -8.34
C ASP A 183 10.28 12.52 -8.15
N ARG A 184 10.34 11.21 -7.90
CA ARG A 184 9.19 10.36 -7.59
C ARG A 184 8.69 10.52 -6.14
N THR A 185 9.61 10.79 -5.21
CA THR A 185 9.31 10.88 -3.77
C THR A 185 8.85 12.28 -3.35
N LEU A 186 9.29 13.31 -4.05
CA LEU A 186 9.02 14.72 -3.71
C LEU A 186 7.52 15.07 -3.62
N PRO A 187 6.64 14.62 -4.53
CA PRO A 187 5.20 14.84 -4.42
C PRO A 187 4.62 14.26 -3.13
N ASP A 188 5.09 13.09 -2.70
CA ASP A 188 4.64 12.45 -1.47
C ASP A 188 5.08 13.22 -0.23
N LEU A 189 6.32 13.72 -0.20
CA LEU A 189 6.83 14.55 0.89
C LEU A 189 6.06 15.87 1.01
N LEU A 190 5.71 16.50 -0.12
CA LEU A 190 5.00 17.77 -0.15
C LEU A 190 3.52 17.69 0.24
N ARG A 191 2.92 16.51 0.25
CA ARG A 191 1.54 16.31 0.71
C ARG A 191 1.37 16.47 2.22
N TRP A 192 2.44 16.27 3.00
CA TRP A 192 2.35 16.37 4.45
C TRP A 192 2.22 17.81 4.91
N PRO A 193 1.24 18.15 5.77
CA PRO A 193 1.05 19.52 6.28
C PRO A 193 2.26 20.07 7.05
N THR A 194 3.11 19.17 7.54
CA THR A 194 4.36 19.48 8.26
C THR A 194 5.53 19.78 7.34
N THR A 195 5.38 19.58 6.01
CA THR A 195 6.43 19.84 5.02
C THR A 195 6.30 21.23 4.43
N ARG A 196 7.41 21.94 4.38
CA ARG A 196 7.52 23.28 3.77
C ARG A 196 8.62 23.29 2.72
N ALA A 197 8.30 23.75 1.51
CA ALA A 197 9.26 23.97 0.44
C ALA A 197 9.74 25.42 0.44
N LEU A 198 11.06 25.63 0.37
CA LEU A 198 11.71 26.91 0.27
C LEU A 198 12.59 26.94 -0.98
N ALA A 199 12.19 27.70 -1.99
CA ALA A 199 12.99 27.92 -3.19
C ALA A 199 13.89 29.13 -3.00
N LEU A 200 15.20 28.93 -3.07
CA LEU A 200 16.16 30.03 -2.94
C LEU A 200 16.31 30.77 -4.27
N ALA A 201 15.89 32.02 -4.29
CA ALA A 201 16.08 32.91 -5.43
C ALA A 201 17.53 33.45 -5.51
N PRO A 202 18.02 33.93 -6.66
CA PRO A 202 19.29 34.66 -6.74
C PRO A 202 19.31 35.88 -5.80
N LEU A 203 20.51 36.23 -5.32
CA LEU A 203 20.69 37.47 -4.53
C LEU A 203 20.31 38.72 -5.34
N THR A 204 19.65 39.62 -4.67
CA THR A 204 19.29 40.94 -5.26
C THR A 204 20.49 41.88 -5.39
N GLU A 205 20.37 42.96 -6.15
CA GLU A 205 21.40 44.01 -6.22
C GLU A 205 21.68 44.60 -4.83
N GLU A 206 20.67 44.70 -3.96
CA GLU A 206 20.80 45.18 -2.58
C GLU A 206 21.64 44.20 -1.74
N ASP A 207 21.41 42.91 -1.88
CA ASP A 207 22.20 41.87 -1.20
C ASP A 207 23.67 41.90 -1.67
N VAL A 208 23.91 42.07 -2.99
CA VAL A 208 25.26 42.23 -3.55
C VAL A 208 25.92 43.48 -3.03
N ARG A 209 25.17 44.58 -2.85
CA ARG A 209 25.70 45.79 -2.23
C ARG A 209 26.11 45.56 -0.77
N ALA A 210 25.29 44.82 -0.02
CA ALA A 210 25.65 44.44 1.36
C ALA A 210 26.89 43.53 1.44
N TYR A 211 27.09 42.70 0.42
CA TYR A 211 28.27 41.82 0.28
C TYR A 211 29.56 42.59 -0.08
N LEU A 212 29.43 43.69 -0.85
CA LEU A 212 30.48 44.57 -1.32
C LEU A 212 30.31 46.01 -0.79
N PRO A 213 30.40 46.24 0.52
CA PRO A 213 29.98 47.53 1.11
C PRO A 213 30.83 48.69 0.66
N ASP A 214 32.09 48.48 0.33
CA ASP A 214 33.07 49.54 -0.07
C ASP A 214 33.13 49.73 -1.59
N ALA A 215 32.37 48.94 -2.37
CA ALA A 215 32.41 49.01 -3.83
C ALA A 215 31.51 50.14 -4.39
N PRO A 216 31.93 50.84 -5.45
CA PRO A 216 31.07 51.80 -6.15
C PRO A 216 29.81 51.13 -6.72
N LEU A 217 28.69 51.84 -6.77
CA LEU A 217 27.38 51.28 -7.18
C LEU A 217 27.46 50.61 -8.57
N GLU A 218 28.19 51.16 -9.49
CA GLU A 218 28.38 50.58 -10.83
C GLU A 218 29.13 49.26 -10.77
N ALA A 219 30.12 49.12 -9.89
CA ALA A 219 30.83 47.83 -9.66
C ALA A 219 29.88 46.80 -9.05
N VAL A 220 28.99 47.16 -8.15
CA VAL A 220 27.95 46.30 -7.59
C VAL A 220 27.00 45.80 -8.67
N ARG A 221 26.56 46.68 -9.57
CA ARG A 221 25.69 46.31 -10.71
C ARG A 221 26.37 45.39 -11.68
N VAL A 222 27.65 45.68 -11.98
CA VAL A 222 28.47 44.78 -12.83
C VAL A 222 28.62 43.41 -12.17
N ALA A 223 28.94 43.38 -10.87
CA ALA A 223 29.10 42.10 -10.12
C ALA A 223 27.78 41.33 -10.07
N HIS A 224 26.62 42.00 -9.85
CA HIS A 224 25.30 41.38 -9.88
C HIS A 224 24.97 40.79 -11.26
N ARG A 225 25.13 41.55 -12.34
CA ARG A 225 24.89 41.07 -13.71
C ARG A 225 25.75 39.86 -14.06
N ARG A 226 27.09 39.93 -13.80
CA ARG A 226 28.05 38.84 -14.08
C ARG A 226 27.82 37.57 -13.26
N SER A 227 27.46 37.73 -11.99
CA SER A 227 27.14 36.57 -11.11
C SER A 227 25.71 36.04 -11.31
N GLY A 228 24.81 36.80 -11.97
CA GLY A 228 23.39 36.48 -12.00
C GLY A 228 22.78 36.40 -10.61
N GLY A 229 23.37 37.06 -9.60
CA GLY A 229 22.96 36.97 -8.20
C GLY A 229 23.31 35.60 -7.52
N ASN A 230 24.08 34.75 -8.16
CA ASN A 230 24.52 33.49 -7.55
C ASN A 230 25.74 33.75 -6.63
N PRO A 231 25.65 33.45 -5.31
CA PRO A 231 26.72 33.71 -4.35
C PRO A 231 28.07 33.11 -4.71
N LEU A 232 28.06 31.90 -5.31
CA LEU A 232 29.31 31.24 -5.74
C LEU A 232 30.04 32.04 -6.84
N TYR A 233 29.29 32.49 -7.83
CA TYR A 233 29.82 33.31 -8.92
C TYR A 233 30.17 34.72 -8.43
N LEU A 234 29.35 35.28 -7.53
CA LEU A 234 29.63 36.59 -6.91
C LEU A 234 30.99 36.59 -6.20
N ARG A 235 31.28 35.52 -5.41
CA ARG A 235 32.59 35.36 -4.73
C ARG A 235 33.74 35.28 -5.71
N ALA A 236 33.54 34.64 -6.86
CA ALA A 236 34.54 34.55 -7.93
C ALA A 236 34.77 35.92 -8.59
N VAL A 237 33.72 36.63 -8.97
CA VAL A 237 33.77 37.93 -9.61
C VAL A 237 34.39 39.00 -8.68
N ALA A 238 34.08 38.97 -7.38
CA ALA A 238 34.63 39.91 -6.40
C ALA A 238 36.17 39.79 -6.20
N ARG A 239 36.78 38.66 -6.52
CA ARG A 239 38.22 38.40 -6.41
C ARG A 239 39.00 38.66 -7.69
N THR A 240 38.31 38.86 -8.83
CA THR A 240 38.96 39.01 -10.16
C THR A 240 38.86 40.48 -10.61
N PRO A 241 40.00 41.16 -11.00
CA PRO A 241 39.93 42.49 -11.57
C PRO A 241 39.05 42.53 -12.84
N ALA A 242 38.32 43.62 -13.03
CA ALA A 242 37.37 43.81 -14.10
C ALA A 242 38.05 43.80 -15.49
N SER A 243 38.11 42.69 -16.17
CA SER A 243 38.53 42.60 -17.56
C SER A 243 37.73 41.52 -18.29
N GLY A 244 36.66 41.96 -19.01
CA GLY A 244 35.93 41.12 -19.97
C GLY A 244 34.45 40.88 -19.66
N ASP A 245 33.61 40.82 -20.72
CA ASP A 245 32.17 40.46 -20.70
C ASP A 245 31.95 38.90 -20.64
N GLY A 246 32.54 38.20 -19.66
CA GLY A 246 32.44 36.76 -19.54
C GLY A 246 31.23 36.30 -18.71
N ASP A 247 30.59 35.20 -19.11
CA ASP A 247 29.56 34.50 -18.34
C ASP A 247 30.16 33.86 -17.06
N GLY A 248 29.45 33.96 -15.91
CA GLY A 248 29.91 33.51 -14.59
C GLY A 248 30.42 32.06 -14.53
N GLY A 249 29.92 31.17 -15.38
CA GLY A 249 30.41 29.80 -15.50
C GLY A 249 31.78 29.67 -16.17
N THR A 250 32.11 30.55 -17.12
CA THR A 250 33.42 30.63 -17.78
C THR A 250 34.44 31.23 -16.82
N GLU A 251 34.01 32.22 -16.02
CA GLU A 251 34.87 32.84 -15.03
C GLU A 251 35.23 31.92 -13.86
N LEU A 252 34.30 31.11 -13.40
CA LEU A 252 34.56 30.11 -12.34
C LEU A 252 35.61 29.09 -12.81
N ARG A 253 35.49 28.58 -14.05
CA ARG A 253 36.49 27.68 -14.65
C ARG A 253 37.87 28.36 -14.79
N HIS A 254 37.90 29.64 -15.18
CA HIS A 254 39.14 30.42 -15.27
C HIS A 254 39.76 30.64 -13.87
N LEU A 255 38.96 30.94 -12.86
CA LEU A 255 39.43 31.10 -11.47
C LEU A 255 39.97 29.79 -10.91
N VAL A 256 39.28 28.68 -11.13
CA VAL A 256 39.76 27.33 -10.74
C VAL A 256 41.13 27.06 -11.39
N ARG A 257 41.27 27.27 -12.70
CA ARG A 257 42.56 27.07 -13.39
C ARG A 257 43.64 27.98 -12.86
N THR A 258 43.35 29.24 -12.59
CA THR A 258 44.33 30.19 -12.03
C THR A 258 44.76 29.76 -10.64
N THR A 259 43.87 29.28 -9.81
CA THR A 259 44.17 28.78 -8.48
C THR A 259 45.05 27.51 -8.54
N LEU A 260 44.72 26.60 -9.47
CA LEU A 260 45.47 25.37 -9.67
C LEU A 260 46.91 25.63 -10.19
N THR A 261 47.12 26.64 -11.07
CA THR A 261 48.46 26.99 -11.56
C THR A 261 49.41 27.52 -10.47
N ALA A 262 48.88 27.94 -9.33
CA ALA A 262 49.70 28.37 -8.20
C ALA A 262 50.16 27.21 -7.28
N LEU A 263 49.67 26.00 -7.51
CA LEU A 263 50.04 24.80 -6.75
C LEU A 263 51.23 24.07 -7.39
N SER A 264 52.01 23.35 -6.58
CA SER A 264 53.08 22.53 -7.08
C SER A 264 52.58 21.34 -7.88
N PRO A 265 53.35 20.84 -8.87
CA PRO A 265 52.95 19.63 -9.62
C PRO A 265 52.63 18.43 -8.74
N ALA A 266 53.32 18.28 -7.61
CA ALA A 266 53.07 17.20 -6.67
C ALA A 266 51.66 17.32 -6.00
N VAL A 267 51.20 18.53 -5.72
CA VAL A 267 49.87 18.79 -5.17
C VAL A 267 48.79 18.62 -6.24
N LEU A 268 49.05 19.01 -7.47
CA LEU A 268 48.13 18.78 -8.61
C LEU A 268 47.87 17.30 -8.83
N ASP A 269 48.91 16.46 -8.85
CA ASP A 269 48.79 15.01 -8.99
C ASP A 269 47.96 14.36 -7.84
N LEU A 270 48.11 14.90 -6.60
CA LEU A 270 47.26 14.49 -5.50
C LEU A 270 45.79 14.89 -5.72
N LEU A 271 45.53 16.10 -6.24
CA LEU A 271 44.18 16.59 -6.52
C LEU A 271 43.54 15.84 -7.68
N ASP A 272 44.28 15.41 -8.70
CA ASP A 272 43.83 14.57 -9.80
C ASP A 272 43.30 13.23 -9.26
N THR A 273 44.08 12.57 -8.41
CA THR A 273 43.71 11.34 -7.75
C THR A 273 42.53 11.55 -6.79
N ALA A 274 42.52 12.65 -6.03
CA ALA A 274 41.45 13.01 -5.13
C ALA A 274 40.14 13.24 -5.88
N ALA A 275 40.17 13.91 -7.05
CA ALA A 275 38.97 14.13 -7.88
C ALA A 275 38.35 12.82 -8.41
N VAL A 276 39.20 11.80 -8.67
CA VAL A 276 38.77 10.45 -9.05
C VAL A 276 38.15 9.69 -7.87
N LEU A 277 38.71 9.84 -6.65
CA LEU A 277 38.21 9.19 -5.44
C LEU A 277 36.86 9.75 -4.95
N GLY A 278 36.52 10.99 -5.33
CA GLY A 278 35.24 11.55 -4.99
C GLY A 278 35.30 12.99 -4.45
N GLU A 279 34.20 13.44 -3.89
CA GLU A 279 34.04 14.81 -3.38
C GLU A 279 34.72 14.99 -2.01
N GLU A 280 34.69 13.93 -1.19
CA GLU A 280 35.40 13.88 0.09
C GLU A 280 36.70 13.06 -0.03
N VAL A 281 37.78 13.65 0.42
CA VAL A 281 39.11 13.10 0.33
C VAL A 281 39.57 12.64 1.71
N ASP A 282 39.78 11.35 1.88
CA ASP A 282 40.42 10.75 3.04
C ASP A 282 41.91 10.63 2.81
N ALA A 283 42.72 11.25 3.69
CA ALA A 283 44.17 11.28 3.53
C ALA A 283 44.82 9.89 3.55
N GLY A 284 44.27 8.95 4.32
CA GLY A 284 44.76 7.57 4.38
C GLY A 284 44.49 6.82 3.07
N ARG A 285 43.27 6.93 2.52
CA ARG A 285 42.89 6.35 1.21
C ARG A 285 43.74 6.96 0.09
N LEU A 286 43.91 8.29 0.10
CA LEU A 286 44.74 8.96 -0.89
C LEU A 286 46.20 8.51 -0.84
N ALA A 287 46.76 8.32 0.38
CA ALA A 287 48.11 7.78 0.57
C ALA A 287 48.23 6.35 0.01
N LEU A 288 47.23 5.52 0.27
CA LEU A 288 47.16 4.15 -0.24
C LEU A 288 47.17 4.12 -1.78
N VAL A 289 46.31 4.90 -2.43
CA VAL A 289 46.18 4.95 -3.89
C VAL A 289 47.41 5.54 -4.57
N THR A 290 47.99 6.59 -3.99
CA THR A 290 49.16 7.27 -4.57
C THR A 290 50.49 6.60 -4.22
N GLY A 291 50.50 5.71 -3.21
CA GLY A 291 51.73 5.10 -2.70
C GLY A 291 52.67 6.08 -2.00
N ARG A 292 52.21 7.29 -1.67
CA ARG A 292 53.00 8.35 -1.01
C ARG A 292 52.95 8.22 0.52
N PRO A 293 53.98 8.66 1.22
CA PRO A 293 53.95 8.73 2.68
C PRO A 293 52.79 9.57 3.19
N PRO A 294 52.10 9.13 4.27
CA PRO A 294 50.91 9.83 4.78
C PRO A 294 51.20 11.30 5.18
N ASP A 295 52.43 11.62 5.60
CA ASP A 295 52.82 12.99 5.95
C ASP A 295 52.86 13.90 4.72
N GLU A 296 53.46 13.43 3.62
CA GLU A 296 53.52 14.15 2.32
C GLU A 296 52.12 14.41 1.78
N VAL A 297 51.21 13.42 1.90
CA VAL A 297 49.81 13.57 1.47
C VAL A 297 49.10 14.62 2.34
N ARG A 298 49.32 14.61 3.66
CA ARG A 298 48.71 15.61 4.56
C ARG A 298 49.20 17.01 4.23
N ASP A 299 50.48 17.20 4.05
CA ASP A 299 51.10 18.49 3.69
C ASP A 299 50.58 19.03 2.35
N GLY A 300 50.37 18.13 1.36
CA GLY A 300 49.78 18.46 0.05
C GLY A 300 48.32 18.86 0.18
N LEU A 301 47.53 18.11 0.96
CA LEU A 301 46.10 18.45 1.20
C LEU A 301 46.00 19.78 1.96
N ASP A 302 46.83 20.07 2.92
CA ASP A 302 46.87 21.33 3.65
C ASP A 302 47.28 22.50 2.75
N ALA A 303 48.16 22.28 1.78
CA ALA A 303 48.48 23.26 0.74
C ALA A 303 47.23 23.55 -0.14
N ALA A 304 46.49 22.54 -0.53
CA ALA A 304 45.24 22.68 -1.27
C ALA A 304 44.11 23.39 -0.45
N VAL A 305 44.08 23.18 0.88
CA VAL A 305 43.19 23.93 1.77
C VAL A 305 43.58 25.39 1.84
N ARG A 306 44.87 25.72 1.98
CA ARG A 306 45.35 27.12 1.98
C ARG A 306 45.05 27.83 0.66
N ALA A 307 45.09 27.10 -0.45
CA ALA A 307 44.72 27.60 -1.77
C ALA A 307 43.18 27.77 -1.98
N GLY A 308 42.38 27.25 -1.06
CA GLY A 308 40.90 27.29 -1.16
C GLY A 308 40.30 26.30 -2.14
N VAL A 309 41.05 25.29 -2.58
CA VAL A 309 40.58 24.20 -3.44
C VAL A 309 39.85 23.14 -2.62
N LEU A 310 40.35 22.86 -1.41
CA LEU A 310 39.75 21.98 -0.42
C LEU A 310 39.34 22.76 0.82
N THR A 311 38.46 22.14 1.63
CA THR A 311 38.09 22.61 2.95
C THR A 311 38.21 21.47 3.96
N ALA A 312 38.43 21.77 5.23
CA ALA A 312 38.41 20.77 6.28
C ALA A 312 36.98 20.31 6.53
N VAL A 313 36.79 19.03 6.81
CA VAL A 313 35.51 18.49 7.26
C VAL A 313 35.46 18.59 8.78
N PRO A 314 34.50 19.29 9.39
CA PRO A 314 34.37 19.38 10.83
C PRO A 314 34.26 17.98 11.46
N ASP A 315 34.80 17.83 12.67
CA ASP A 315 34.74 16.63 13.51
C ASP A 315 35.32 15.32 12.90
N THR A 316 36.06 15.43 11.77
CA THR A 316 36.64 14.26 11.12
C THR A 316 38.14 14.55 10.78
N PRO A 317 39.06 14.37 11.72
CA PRO A 317 40.49 14.57 11.49
C PRO A 317 40.98 13.73 10.29
N GLY A 318 41.74 14.36 9.40
CA GLY A 318 42.28 13.67 8.20
C GLY A 318 41.39 13.69 6.97
N ARG A 319 40.11 14.10 7.05
CA ARG A 319 39.26 14.29 5.89
C ARG A 319 39.25 15.73 5.39
N ARG A 320 39.26 15.87 4.07
CA ARG A 320 39.12 17.14 3.35
C ARG A 320 37.99 16.99 2.35
N ARG A 321 37.43 18.08 1.88
CA ARG A 321 36.39 18.13 0.86
C ARG A 321 36.74 19.18 -0.17
N PHE A 322 36.41 18.92 -1.43
CA PHE A 322 36.47 19.98 -2.44
C PHE A 322 35.56 21.15 -2.00
N ALA A 323 36.09 22.37 -2.07
CA ALA A 323 35.38 23.58 -1.64
C ALA A 323 34.01 23.71 -2.37
N HIS A 324 33.95 23.24 -3.59
CA HIS A 324 32.75 23.14 -4.41
C HIS A 324 32.83 21.94 -5.35
N ALA A 325 31.72 21.22 -5.57
CA ALA A 325 31.65 20.09 -6.52
C ALA A 325 32.17 20.50 -7.93
N VAL A 326 31.88 21.74 -8.37
CA VAL A 326 32.32 22.28 -9.66
C VAL A 326 33.84 22.31 -9.77
N VAL A 327 34.57 22.47 -8.66
CA VAL A 327 36.06 22.44 -8.66
C VAL A 327 36.56 21.03 -8.92
N ARG A 328 35.98 20.03 -8.24
CA ARG A 328 36.23 18.60 -8.49
C ARG A 328 35.91 18.24 -9.95
N ASP A 329 34.73 18.63 -10.43
CA ASP A 329 34.27 18.31 -11.78
C ASP A 329 35.16 18.93 -12.85
N ALA A 330 35.72 20.13 -12.61
CA ALA A 330 36.67 20.77 -13.50
C ALA A 330 37.98 19.98 -13.54
N ILE A 331 38.55 19.61 -12.38
CA ILE A 331 39.79 18.80 -12.31
C ILE A 331 39.56 17.44 -12.99
N TYR A 332 38.49 16.72 -12.63
CA TYR A 332 38.18 15.43 -13.23
C TYR A 332 37.93 15.54 -14.74
N GLY A 333 37.25 16.61 -15.20
CA GLY A 333 36.97 16.88 -16.61
C GLY A 333 38.25 17.19 -17.46
N ASP A 334 39.26 17.82 -16.85
CA ASP A 334 40.53 18.15 -17.52
C ASP A 334 41.48 16.92 -17.67
N LEU A 335 41.18 15.79 -16.93
CA LEU A 335 41.94 14.55 -17.08
C LEU A 335 41.69 13.90 -18.44
N SER A 336 42.74 13.42 -19.09
CA SER A 336 42.61 12.61 -20.31
C SER A 336 41.85 11.29 -20.02
N PRO A 337 41.14 10.71 -21.02
CA PRO A 337 40.45 9.43 -20.82
C PRO A 337 41.38 8.33 -20.30
N SER A 338 42.62 8.24 -20.82
CA SER A 338 43.61 7.25 -20.36
C SER A 338 44.09 7.49 -18.93
N THR A 339 44.25 8.75 -18.54
CA THR A 339 44.61 9.10 -17.15
C THR A 339 43.50 8.76 -16.19
N ARG A 340 42.23 9.02 -16.56
CA ARG A 340 41.05 8.64 -15.76
C ARG A 340 40.98 7.13 -15.56
N GLU A 341 41.13 6.37 -16.65
CA GLU A 341 41.12 4.90 -16.61
C GLU A 341 42.19 4.37 -15.67
N GLU A 342 43.43 4.88 -15.79
CA GLU A 342 44.56 4.46 -14.96
C GLU A 342 44.36 4.84 -13.49
N LEU A 343 43.87 6.05 -13.18
CA LEU A 343 43.60 6.47 -11.82
C LEU A 343 42.44 5.68 -11.19
N HIS A 344 41.38 5.34 -11.96
CA HIS A 344 40.32 4.45 -11.49
C HIS A 344 40.86 3.03 -11.25
N ARG A 345 41.71 2.50 -12.11
CA ARG A 345 42.35 1.20 -11.92
C ARG A 345 43.18 1.14 -10.65
N ARG A 346 44.06 2.12 -10.42
CA ARG A 346 44.85 2.21 -9.19
C ARG A 346 44.00 2.36 -7.95
N SER A 347 42.95 3.18 -8.04
CA SER A 347 41.97 3.35 -6.92
C SER A 347 41.28 2.05 -6.58
N ALA A 348 40.86 1.27 -7.60
CA ALA A 348 40.24 -0.01 -7.40
C ALA A 348 41.18 -1.02 -6.72
N GLU A 349 42.42 -1.16 -7.26
CA GLU A 349 43.46 -2.07 -6.75
C GLU A 349 43.85 -1.76 -5.31
N ALA A 350 43.99 -0.47 -4.98
CA ALA A 350 44.34 -0.04 -3.63
C ALA A 350 43.17 -0.26 -2.64
N LEU A 351 41.95 0.06 -3.06
CA LEU A 351 40.76 -0.14 -2.22
C LEU A 351 40.43 -1.62 -1.99
N GLU A 352 40.72 -2.50 -2.95
CA GLU A 352 40.57 -3.95 -2.75
C GLU A 352 41.39 -4.47 -1.57
N GLN A 353 42.63 -3.96 -1.38
CA GLN A 353 43.52 -4.41 -0.30
C GLN A 353 42.96 -4.13 1.10
N VAL A 354 42.03 -3.19 1.24
CA VAL A 354 41.41 -2.82 2.51
C VAL A 354 39.93 -3.16 2.58
N ALA A 355 39.35 -3.63 1.48
CA ALA A 355 37.91 -3.95 1.40
C ALA A 355 37.57 -5.40 1.81
N ASP A 356 38.59 -6.27 2.03
CA ASP A 356 38.34 -7.68 2.38
C ASP A 356 37.62 -7.83 3.73
N ASP A 357 37.77 -6.85 4.64
CA ASP A 357 37.13 -6.83 5.95
C ASP A 357 35.91 -5.87 6.06
N ASP A 358 35.58 -5.12 5.00
CA ASP A 358 34.53 -4.10 5.02
C ASP A 358 33.64 -4.13 3.76
N ASP A 359 32.54 -4.86 3.84
CA ASP A 359 31.52 -4.95 2.75
C ASP A 359 30.96 -3.59 2.31
N THR A 360 31.10 -2.54 3.16
CA THR A 360 30.66 -1.19 2.79
C THR A 360 31.55 -0.53 1.71
N ALA A 361 32.74 -1.05 1.49
CA ALA A 361 33.67 -0.58 0.45
C ALA A 361 33.43 -1.26 -0.91
N ALA A 362 32.68 -2.37 -0.97
CA ALA A 362 32.50 -3.16 -2.18
C ALA A 362 31.92 -2.34 -3.35
N GLY A 363 30.94 -1.48 -3.07
CA GLY A 363 30.35 -0.59 -4.08
C GLY A 363 31.34 0.41 -4.67
N LEU A 364 32.22 0.99 -3.83
CA LEU A 364 33.27 1.90 -4.29
C LEU A 364 34.28 1.20 -5.20
N VAL A 365 34.71 0.01 -4.79
CA VAL A 365 35.66 -0.82 -5.60
C VAL A 365 35.01 -1.18 -6.94
N ALA A 366 33.74 -1.64 -6.92
CA ALA A 366 32.98 -1.92 -8.13
C ALA A 366 32.89 -0.70 -9.06
N GLY A 367 32.55 0.47 -8.51
CA GLY A 367 32.46 1.74 -9.25
C GLY A 367 33.75 2.13 -9.94
N HIS A 368 34.89 1.96 -9.28
CA HIS A 368 36.19 2.24 -9.88
C HIS A 368 36.58 1.20 -10.95
N TRP A 369 36.38 -0.09 -10.68
CA TRP A 369 36.65 -1.14 -11.70
C TRP A 369 35.80 -0.93 -12.95
N LEU A 370 34.52 -0.62 -12.83
CA LEU A 370 33.66 -0.41 -13.99
C LEU A 370 34.10 0.74 -14.90
N ARG A 371 34.68 1.79 -14.30
CA ARG A 371 35.23 2.93 -15.05
C ARG A 371 36.61 2.67 -15.64
N ALA A 372 37.35 1.71 -15.07
CA ALA A 372 38.68 1.31 -15.53
C ALA A 372 38.65 0.08 -16.46
N ALA A 373 37.56 -0.67 -16.53
CA ALA A 373 37.49 -1.97 -17.18
C ALA A 373 37.32 -1.86 -18.68
N THR A 374 38.39 -2.17 -19.42
CA THR A 374 38.40 -2.31 -20.87
C THR A 374 38.67 -3.74 -21.31
N GLU A 375 39.43 -4.49 -20.50
CA GLU A 375 39.83 -5.86 -20.79
C GLU A 375 38.89 -6.89 -20.13
N ARG A 376 38.83 -8.09 -20.71
CA ARG A 376 37.97 -9.19 -20.21
C ARG A 376 38.21 -9.54 -18.73
N ALA A 377 39.48 -9.51 -18.31
CA ALA A 377 39.85 -9.84 -16.93
C ALA A 377 39.35 -8.77 -15.94
N THR A 378 39.53 -7.48 -16.29
CA THR A 378 39.11 -6.36 -15.46
C THR A 378 37.58 -6.23 -15.43
N LEU A 379 36.88 -6.55 -16.55
CA LEU A 379 35.39 -6.61 -16.60
C LEU A 379 34.85 -7.69 -15.67
N ARG A 380 35.46 -8.89 -15.65
CA ARG A 380 35.05 -9.95 -14.70
C ARG A 380 35.29 -9.54 -13.23
N ARG A 381 36.35 -8.85 -12.96
CA ARG A 381 36.68 -8.32 -11.63
C ARG A 381 35.65 -7.28 -11.22
N ALA A 382 35.30 -6.37 -12.14
CA ALA A 382 34.24 -5.39 -11.94
C ALA A 382 32.86 -6.07 -11.63
N ALA A 383 32.51 -7.11 -12.38
CA ALA A 383 31.28 -7.88 -12.16
C ALA A 383 31.27 -8.57 -10.78
N SER A 384 32.38 -9.17 -10.37
CA SER A 384 32.51 -9.83 -9.06
C SER A 384 32.33 -8.85 -7.90
N TRP A 385 32.94 -7.66 -7.98
CA TRP A 385 32.81 -6.64 -6.94
C TRP A 385 31.42 -6.00 -6.93
N ALA A 386 30.80 -5.83 -8.10
CA ALA A 386 29.41 -5.35 -8.19
C ALA A 386 28.43 -6.36 -7.57
N ARG A 387 28.63 -7.68 -7.77
CA ARG A 387 27.83 -8.72 -7.13
C ARG A 387 28.00 -8.70 -5.60
N ARG A 388 29.25 -8.57 -5.10
CA ARG A 388 29.51 -8.42 -3.65
C ARG A 388 28.84 -7.17 -3.07
N ALA A 389 28.84 -6.06 -3.81
CA ALA A 389 28.13 -4.84 -3.41
C ALA A 389 26.61 -5.06 -3.36
N ALA A 390 26.07 -5.84 -4.29
CA ALA A 390 24.64 -6.21 -4.29
C ALA A 390 24.29 -7.10 -3.11
N ASP A 391 25.17 -8.04 -2.72
CA ASP A 391 24.99 -8.87 -1.53
C ASP A 391 24.93 -8.02 -0.25
N ALA A 392 25.86 -7.07 -0.12
CA ALA A 392 25.88 -6.12 0.99
C ALA A 392 24.63 -5.22 1.03
N ALA A 393 24.14 -4.77 -0.14
CA ALA A 393 22.90 -4.00 -0.25
C ALA A 393 21.67 -4.84 0.12
N THR A 394 21.63 -6.10 -0.34
CA THR A 394 20.59 -7.06 0.02
C THR A 394 20.56 -7.29 1.54
N GLY A 395 21.73 -7.44 2.15
CA GLY A 395 21.86 -7.56 3.60
C GLY A 395 21.41 -6.33 4.39
N SER A 396 21.38 -5.19 3.75
CA SER A 396 20.84 -3.95 4.31
C SER A 396 19.39 -3.68 3.87
N LEU A 397 18.71 -4.66 3.25
CA LEU A 397 17.36 -4.57 2.66
C LEU A 397 17.18 -3.44 1.62
N ALA A 398 18.28 -2.99 1.04
CA ALA A 398 18.32 -1.96 0.02
C ALA A 398 18.24 -2.59 -1.38
N PHE A 399 17.06 -3.16 -1.68
CA PHE A 399 16.86 -3.97 -2.88
C PHE A 399 16.98 -3.17 -4.18
N ASP A 400 16.66 -1.88 -4.17
CA ASP A 400 16.84 -1.01 -5.33
C ASP A 400 18.32 -0.83 -5.67
N GLU A 401 19.15 -0.65 -4.65
CA GLU A 401 20.62 -0.57 -4.79
C GLU A 401 21.21 -1.92 -5.19
N ALA A 402 20.71 -3.03 -4.60
CA ALA A 402 21.12 -4.37 -4.98
C ALA A 402 20.85 -4.63 -6.48
N ALA A 403 19.65 -4.33 -6.95
CA ALA A 403 19.29 -4.45 -8.36
C ALA A 403 20.16 -3.57 -9.25
N ARG A 404 20.48 -2.35 -8.84
CA ARG A 404 21.39 -1.46 -9.57
C ARG A 404 22.80 -2.06 -9.70
N PHE A 405 23.36 -2.61 -8.62
CA PHE A 405 24.68 -3.25 -8.65
C PHE A 405 24.65 -4.54 -9.50
N LEU A 406 23.59 -5.34 -9.44
CA LEU A 406 23.42 -6.53 -10.27
C LEU A 406 23.29 -6.18 -11.76
N ALA A 407 22.57 -5.13 -12.10
CA ALA A 407 22.52 -4.63 -13.47
C ALA A 407 23.92 -4.19 -13.97
N MET A 408 24.72 -3.55 -13.11
CA MET A 408 26.10 -3.21 -13.43
C MET A 408 26.98 -4.45 -13.61
N ALA A 409 26.80 -5.48 -12.76
CA ALA A 409 27.50 -6.77 -12.89
C ALA A 409 27.14 -7.48 -14.18
N LEU A 410 25.85 -7.51 -14.54
CA LEU A 410 25.36 -8.09 -15.78
C LEU A 410 25.95 -7.39 -17.00
N ALA A 411 25.91 -6.06 -17.04
CA ALA A 411 26.50 -5.27 -18.13
C ALA A 411 28.01 -5.51 -18.28
N ALA A 412 28.76 -5.64 -17.18
CA ALA A 412 30.17 -5.98 -17.21
C ALA A 412 30.41 -7.41 -17.73
N THR A 413 29.58 -8.37 -17.33
CA THR A 413 29.64 -9.76 -17.79
C THR A 413 29.34 -9.86 -19.28
N ASP A 414 28.33 -9.16 -19.79
CA ASP A 414 27.98 -9.13 -21.21
C ASP A 414 29.12 -8.52 -22.06
N ARG A 415 29.78 -7.48 -21.57
CA ARG A 415 30.97 -6.89 -22.21
C ARG A 415 32.19 -7.82 -22.18
N ALA A 416 32.32 -8.64 -21.13
CA ALA A 416 33.44 -9.59 -20.99
C ALA A 416 33.36 -10.78 -21.98
N GLY A 417 32.22 -11.01 -22.59
CA GLY A 417 31.95 -12.07 -23.56
C GLY A 417 31.26 -13.30 -22.95
N PRO A 418 30.99 -14.32 -23.76
CA PRO A 418 30.05 -15.38 -23.45
C PRO A 418 30.41 -16.14 -22.16
N ALA A 419 29.50 -16.10 -21.21
CA ALA A 419 29.52 -16.85 -19.96
C ALA A 419 28.04 -17.10 -19.54
N LEU A 420 27.34 -17.93 -20.34
CA LEU A 420 25.88 -18.12 -20.22
C LEU A 420 25.46 -18.55 -18.82
N GLY A 421 26.25 -19.37 -18.12
CA GLY A 421 25.96 -19.80 -16.76
C GLY A 421 26.00 -18.65 -15.75
N ASP A 422 27.07 -17.86 -15.78
CA ASP A 422 27.21 -16.68 -14.90
C ASP A 422 26.13 -15.63 -15.19
N ARG A 423 25.82 -15.47 -16.50
CA ARG A 423 24.73 -14.58 -16.94
C ARG A 423 23.37 -15.02 -16.43
N ALA A 424 23.05 -16.31 -16.47
CA ALA A 424 21.79 -16.85 -15.96
C ALA A 424 21.64 -16.62 -14.45
N GLU A 425 22.74 -16.82 -13.67
CA GLU A 425 22.71 -16.52 -12.23
C GLU A 425 22.49 -15.03 -11.95
N LEU A 426 23.24 -14.15 -12.62
CA LEU A 426 23.08 -12.70 -12.43
C LEU A 426 21.69 -12.20 -12.82
N LEU A 427 21.11 -12.74 -13.90
CA LEU A 427 19.73 -12.42 -14.28
C LEU A 427 18.72 -12.85 -13.22
N LEU A 428 18.90 -14.02 -12.62
CA LEU A 428 18.04 -14.51 -11.55
C LEU A 428 18.17 -13.67 -10.27
N GLU A 429 19.39 -13.34 -9.90
CA GLU A 429 19.65 -12.46 -8.74
C GLU A 429 19.04 -11.07 -8.97
N LEU A 430 19.22 -10.51 -10.17
CA LEU A 430 18.63 -9.23 -10.57
C LEU A 430 17.10 -9.27 -10.51
N ALA A 431 16.49 -10.29 -11.12
CA ALA A 431 15.04 -10.48 -11.04
C ALA A 431 14.54 -10.55 -9.60
N THR A 432 15.26 -11.27 -8.74
CA THR A 432 14.91 -11.39 -7.31
C THR A 432 15.01 -10.05 -6.58
N ALA A 433 16.06 -9.28 -6.82
CA ALA A 433 16.23 -7.96 -6.24
C ALA A 433 15.16 -6.98 -6.71
N GLU A 434 14.82 -7.01 -8.00
CA GLU A 434 13.76 -6.19 -8.61
C GLU A 434 12.37 -6.55 -8.06
N PHE A 435 12.07 -7.83 -7.90
CA PHE A 435 10.84 -8.28 -7.25
C PHE A 435 10.70 -7.70 -5.84
N ARG A 436 11.75 -7.83 -5.03
CA ARG A 436 11.81 -7.29 -3.67
C ARG A 436 11.78 -5.76 -3.62
N ALA A 437 12.24 -5.09 -4.68
CA ALA A 437 12.13 -3.64 -4.85
C ALA A 437 10.74 -3.17 -5.28
N GLY A 438 9.84 -4.10 -5.71
CA GLY A 438 8.51 -3.81 -6.24
C GLY A 438 8.48 -3.51 -7.74
N ARG A 439 9.58 -3.78 -8.46
CA ARG A 439 9.70 -3.60 -9.91
C ARG A 439 9.31 -4.89 -10.65
N PHE A 440 8.02 -5.22 -10.58
CA PHE A 440 7.51 -6.53 -11.02
C PHE A 440 7.68 -6.79 -12.52
N GLY A 441 7.53 -5.77 -13.35
CA GLY A 441 7.67 -5.90 -14.81
C GLY A 441 9.09 -6.29 -15.22
N GLU A 442 10.07 -5.53 -14.74
CA GLU A 442 11.49 -5.81 -15.00
C GLU A 442 11.89 -7.16 -14.40
N SER A 443 11.42 -7.48 -13.20
CA SER A 443 11.65 -8.77 -12.56
C SER A 443 11.17 -9.93 -13.42
N LEU A 444 9.97 -9.84 -14.01
CA LEU A 444 9.45 -10.89 -14.91
C LEU A 444 10.31 -11.04 -16.17
N GLU A 445 10.72 -9.92 -16.77
CA GLU A 445 11.59 -9.93 -17.95
C GLU A 445 12.92 -10.63 -17.65
N HIS A 446 13.56 -10.26 -16.53
CA HIS A 446 14.84 -10.86 -16.15
C HIS A 446 14.71 -12.31 -15.67
N ALA A 447 13.65 -12.68 -14.95
CA ALA A 447 13.37 -14.06 -14.57
C ALA A 447 13.15 -14.96 -15.79
N THR A 448 12.42 -14.47 -16.80
CA THR A 448 12.22 -15.18 -18.07
C THR A 448 13.54 -15.36 -18.81
N ALA A 449 14.35 -14.29 -18.92
CA ALA A 449 15.67 -14.34 -19.53
C ALA A 449 16.64 -15.27 -18.77
N ALA A 450 16.56 -15.31 -17.43
CA ALA A 450 17.32 -16.25 -16.59
C ALA A 450 16.94 -17.70 -16.88
N SER A 451 15.63 -18.01 -16.95
CA SER A 451 15.11 -19.34 -17.28
C SER A 451 15.53 -19.78 -18.69
N ASP A 452 15.53 -18.87 -19.67
CA ASP A 452 15.95 -19.17 -21.04
C ASP A 452 17.45 -19.44 -21.12
N ALA A 453 18.29 -18.57 -20.54
CA ALA A 453 19.73 -18.73 -20.49
C ALA A 453 20.13 -20.02 -19.71
N ALA A 454 19.46 -20.32 -18.61
CA ALA A 454 19.67 -21.52 -17.83
C ALA A 454 19.35 -22.79 -18.64
N ALA A 455 18.27 -22.81 -19.37
CA ALA A 455 17.91 -23.92 -20.25
C ALA A 455 18.95 -24.10 -21.38
N GLU A 456 19.44 -23.02 -21.98
CA GLU A 456 20.43 -23.03 -23.06
C GLU A 456 21.79 -23.60 -22.61
N CYS A 457 22.22 -23.25 -21.39
CA CYS A 457 23.54 -23.73 -20.87
C CYS A 457 23.43 -24.98 -19.97
N GLY A 458 22.24 -25.58 -19.81
CA GLY A 458 22.04 -26.79 -19.00
C GLY A 458 22.07 -26.58 -17.47
N ARG A 459 21.93 -25.33 -16.99
CA ARG A 459 21.83 -24.98 -15.57
C ARG A 459 20.41 -25.19 -15.06
N THR A 460 19.97 -26.48 -15.04
CA THR A 460 18.58 -26.82 -14.65
C THR A 460 18.28 -26.47 -13.19
N ASP A 461 19.30 -26.33 -12.36
CA ASP A 461 19.20 -25.86 -10.97
C ASP A 461 18.62 -24.45 -10.83
N LEU A 462 18.70 -23.62 -11.87
CA LEU A 462 18.18 -22.26 -11.88
C LEU A 462 16.73 -22.16 -12.39
N LEU A 463 16.18 -23.21 -13.03
CA LEU A 463 14.83 -23.17 -13.63
C LEU A 463 13.73 -22.98 -12.57
N ALA A 464 13.80 -23.73 -11.48
CA ALA A 464 12.83 -23.64 -10.42
C ALA A 464 12.89 -22.31 -9.65
N PRO A 465 14.07 -21.80 -9.23
CA PRO A 465 14.17 -20.46 -8.66
C PRO A 465 13.61 -19.38 -9.57
N ALA A 466 13.89 -19.41 -10.88
CA ALA A 466 13.36 -18.44 -11.83
C ALA A 466 11.82 -18.46 -11.89
N ALA A 467 11.20 -19.65 -11.92
CA ALA A 467 9.75 -19.81 -11.93
C ALA A 467 9.09 -19.34 -10.62
N LEU A 468 9.82 -19.36 -9.50
CA LEU A 468 9.34 -19.00 -8.17
C LEU A 468 9.71 -17.55 -7.77
N THR A 469 10.36 -16.78 -8.63
CA THR A 469 10.77 -15.40 -8.32
C THR A 469 9.57 -14.45 -8.26
N VAL A 470 8.71 -14.47 -9.29
CA VAL A 470 7.56 -13.57 -9.39
C VAL A 470 6.30 -14.29 -8.89
N GLN A 471 5.84 -13.93 -7.71
CA GLN A 471 4.68 -14.53 -7.05
C GLN A 471 3.60 -13.48 -6.78
N ASP A 472 2.32 -13.89 -6.86
CA ASP A 472 1.14 -13.11 -6.47
C ASP A 472 0.96 -11.76 -7.23
N VAL A 473 1.50 -11.65 -8.43
CA VAL A 473 1.31 -10.48 -9.29
C VAL A 473 0.25 -10.79 -10.35
N ALA A 474 -0.94 -10.24 -10.18
CA ALA A 474 -2.06 -10.35 -11.12
C ALA A 474 -2.03 -9.17 -12.11
N ALA A 475 -1.16 -9.22 -13.12
CA ALA A 475 -1.08 -8.21 -14.16
C ALA A 475 -1.16 -8.85 -15.56
N PRO A 476 -1.72 -8.16 -16.57
CA PRO A 476 -1.77 -8.67 -17.94
C PRO A 476 -0.39 -9.11 -18.45
N GLY A 477 -0.30 -10.29 -19.05
CA GLY A 477 0.95 -10.86 -19.56
C GLY A 477 1.78 -11.68 -18.56
N PHE A 478 1.59 -11.54 -17.25
CA PHE A 478 2.31 -12.29 -16.22
C PHE A 478 1.94 -13.79 -16.22
N PRO A 479 0.66 -14.19 -16.18
CA PRO A 479 0.29 -15.60 -16.06
C PRO A 479 0.88 -16.50 -17.14
N PRO A 480 0.87 -16.15 -18.45
CA PRO A 480 1.45 -17.01 -19.47
C PRO A 480 2.97 -17.19 -19.35
N ALA A 481 3.71 -16.17 -18.93
CA ALA A 481 5.17 -16.25 -18.80
C ALA A 481 5.56 -17.12 -17.59
N VAL A 482 4.94 -16.87 -16.43
CA VAL A 482 5.21 -17.65 -15.21
C VAL A 482 4.79 -19.12 -15.39
N LEU A 483 3.64 -19.38 -16.03
CA LEU A 483 3.20 -20.75 -16.30
C LEU A 483 4.22 -21.51 -17.16
N ARG A 484 4.74 -20.92 -18.23
CA ARG A 484 5.79 -21.56 -19.06
C ARG A 484 7.05 -21.87 -18.27
N MET A 485 7.48 -20.97 -17.38
CA MET A 485 8.64 -21.23 -16.51
C MET A 485 8.36 -22.38 -15.53
N CYS A 486 7.16 -22.45 -14.94
CA CYS A 486 6.76 -23.54 -14.06
C CYS A 486 6.72 -24.88 -14.81
N GLU A 487 6.12 -24.93 -16.01
CA GLU A 487 6.05 -26.13 -16.84
C GLU A 487 7.45 -26.64 -17.23
N ARG A 488 8.36 -25.71 -17.59
CA ARG A 488 9.76 -26.05 -17.89
C ARG A 488 10.48 -26.62 -16.66
N ALA A 489 10.34 -26.01 -15.50
CA ALA A 489 10.95 -26.49 -14.26
C ALA A 489 10.38 -27.85 -13.82
N LEU A 490 9.05 -28.05 -13.92
CA LEU A 490 8.39 -29.32 -13.60
C LEU A 490 8.77 -30.45 -14.52
N ALA A 491 9.19 -30.17 -15.76
CA ALA A 491 9.69 -31.16 -16.71
C ALA A 491 11.10 -31.66 -16.39
N ASP A 492 11.85 -30.96 -15.51
CA ASP A 492 13.20 -31.39 -15.10
C ASP A 492 13.12 -32.64 -14.19
N PRO A 493 13.81 -33.75 -14.55
CA PRO A 493 13.81 -34.95 -13.75
C PRO A 493 14.32 -34.78 -12.32
N SER A 494 15.18 -33.79 -12.05
CA SER A 494 15.71 -33.53 -10.71
C SER A 494 14.63 -33.03 -9.73
N VAL A 495 13.56 -32.42 -10.25
CA VAL A 495 12.41 -31.92 -9.46
C VAL A 495 11.51 -33.07 -8.98
N ALA A 496 11.46 -34.18 -9.73
CA ALA A 496 10.62 -35.32 -9.39
C ALA A 496 10.97 -35.95 -8.02
N GLY A 497 12.24 -35.93 -7.65
CA GLY A 497 12.74 -36.41 -6.35
C GLY A 497 12.69 -35.42 -5.20
N ARG A 498 12.16 -34.19 -5.43
CA ARG A 498 12.11 -33.08 -4.47
C ARG A 498 10.66 -32.66 -4.21
N PRO A 499 9.89 -33.38 -3.36
CA PRO A 499 8.45 -33.15 -3.20
C PRO A 499 8.10 -31.71 -2.77
N ALA A 500 8.84 -31.11 -1.86
CA ALA A 500 8.63 -29.72 -1.44
C ALA A 500 8.77 -28.73 -2.62
N LEU A 501 9.84 -28.84 -3.42
CA LEU A 501 10.06 -27.96 -4.57
C LEU A 501 8.97 -28.15 -5.64
N ARG A 502 8.60 -29.42 -5.89
CA ARG A 502 7.52 -29.75 -6.83
C ARG A 502 6.18 -29.18 -6.37
N ALA A 503 5.88 -29.28 -5.07
CA ALA A 503 4.68 -28.68 -4.48
C ALA A 503 4.63 -27.18 -4.71
N ARG A 504 5.73 -26.48 -4.47
CA ARG A 504 5.83 -25.01 -4.67
C ARG A 504 5.62 -24.64 -6.14
N LEU A 505 6.24 -25.33 -7.08
CA LEU A 505 6.05 -25.10 -8.52
C LEU A 505 4.61 -25.35 -8.98
N LEU A 506 3.96 -26.42 -8.49
CA LEU A 506 2.55 -26.68 -8.78
C LEU A 506 1.64 -25.64 -8.14
N ALA A 507 1.94 -25.16 -6.94
CA ALA A 507 1.22 -24.09 -6.28
C ALA A 507 1.30 -22.79 -7.10
N GLN A 508 2.50 -22.45 -7.57
CA GLN A 508 2.71 -21.28 -8.42
C GLN A 508 1.93 -21.41 -9.75
N ALA A 509 2.01 -22.56 -10.41
CA ALA A 509 1.25 -22.83 -11.61
C ALA A 509 -0.28 -22.75 -11.37
N ALA A 510 -0.76 -23.27 -10.24
CA ALA A 510 -2.17 -23.17 -9.86
C ALA A 510 -2.62 -21.71 -9.65
N SER A 511 -1.78 -20.90 -8.99
CA SER A 511 -2.08 -19.50 -8.73
C SER A 511 -2.24 -18.71 -10.03
N VAL A 512 -1.30 -18.86 -10.98
CA VAL A 512 -1.38 -18.15 -12.26
C VAL A 512 -2.48 -18.67 -13.18
N LEU A 513 -2.84 -19.96 -13.06
CA LEU A 513 -4.00 -20.53 -13.78
C LEU A 513 -5.31 -19.95 -13.24
N ALA A 514 -5.41 -19.70 -11.93
CA ALA A 514 -6.57 -19.03 -11.34
C ALA A 514 -6.69 -17.59 -11.87
N ASP A 515 -5.59 -16.82 -11.90
CA ASP A 515 -5.55 -15.47 -12.45
C ASP A 515 -5.91 -15.42 -13.94
N ALA A 516 -5.64 -16.49 -14.68
CA ALA A 516 -6.01 -16.63 -16.08
C ALA A 516 -7.45 -17.16 -16.31
N GLY A 517 -8.27 -17.30 -15.25
CA GLY A 517 -9.64 -17.81 -15.34
C GLY A 517 -9.73 -19.32 -15.64
N ARG A 518 -8.62 -20.07 -15.48
CA ARG A 518 -8.56 -21.51 -15.77
C ARG A 518 -8.80 -22.36 -14.52
N GLY A 519 -9.92 -22.15 -13.85
CA GLY A 519 -10.26 -22.69 -12.54
C GLY A 519 -10.14 -24.20 -12.39
N THR A 520 -10.59 -24.99 -13.38
CA THR A 520 -10.48 -26.46 -13.35
C THR A 520 -9.01 -26.91 -13.31
N ALA A 521 -8.16 -26.35 -14.17
CA ALA A 521 -6.74 -26.69 -14.20
C ALA A 521 -6.04 -26.23 -12.90
N SER A 522 -6.36 -25.05 -12.40
CA SER A 522 -5.89 -24.53 -11.12
C SER A 522 -6.23 -25.49 -9.96
N THR A 523 -7.46 -25.99 -9.93
CA THR A 523 -7.91 -26.95 -8.90
C THR A 523 -7.08 -28.24 -8.91
N VAL A 524 -6.78 -28.78 -10.08
CA VAL A 524 -5.95 -30.01 -10.21
C VAL A 524 -4.55 -29.76 -9.65
N HIS A 525 -3.89 -28.68 -10.08
CA HIS A 525 -2.52 -28.36 -9.65
C HIS A 525 -2.46 -28.03 -8.16
N SER A 526 -3.41 -27.24 -7.63
CA SER A 526 -3.44 -26.86 -6.22
C SER A 526 -3.71 -28.06 -5.29
N THR A 527 -4.53 -29.05 -5.74
CA THR A 527 -4.76 -30.27 -4.99
C THR A 527 -3.51 -31.14 -4.92
N GLN A 528 -2.81 -31.32 -6.05
CA GLN A 528 -1.54 -32.05 -6.08
C GLN A 528 -0.45 -31.35 -5.25
N ALA A 529 -0.39 -30.01 -5.34
CA ALA A 529 0.54 -29.20 -4.56
C ALA A 529 0.33 -29.41 -3.06
N LEU A 530 -0.91 -29.35 -2.59
CA LEU A 530 -1.23 -29.52 -1.17
C LEU A 530 -0.85 -30.91 -0.66
N THR A 531 -1.18 -31.98 -1.42
CA THR A 531 -0.80 -33.35 -1.05
C THR A 531 0.72 -33.49 -0.89
N LEU A 532 1.50 -33.04 -1.89
CA LEU A 532 2.96 -33.12 -1.84
C LEU A 532 3.56 -32.24 -0.74
N ALA A 533 2.96 -31.08 -0.47
CA ALA A 533 3.41 -30.19 0.58
C ALA A 533 3.22 -30.81 1.97
N GLU A 534 2.04 -31.39 2.25
CA GLU A 534 1.74 -32.09 3.50
C GLU A 534 2.65 -33.33 3.68
N GLU A 535 2.89 -34.09 2.61
CA GLU A 535 3.81 -35.23 2.63
C GLU A 535 5.26 -34.81 2.90
N SER A 536 5.69 -33.67 2.37
CA SER A 536 7.07 -33.18 2.55
C SER A 536 7.32 -32.60 3.95
N GLY A 537 6.26 -32.08 4.60
CA GLY A 537 6.35 -31.36 5.87
C GLY A 537 7.13 -30.03 5.80
N ASP A 538 7.47 -29.55 4.60
CA ASP A 538 8.16 -28.28 4.41
C ASP A 538 7.20 -27.10 4.64
N PRO A 539 7.47 -26.22 5.62
CA PRO A 539 6.55 -25.16 5.99
C PRO A 539 6.25 -24.19 4.85
N GLN A 540 7.25 -23.87 4.01
CA GLN A 540 7.07 -22.95 2.88
C GLN A 540 6.20 -23.58 1.79
N ALA A 541 6.44 -24.86 1.49
CA ALA A 541 5.62 -25.57 0.51
C ALA A 541 4.15 -25.67 0.97
N VAL A 542 3.91 -25.88 2.27
CA VAL A 542 2.55 -25.91 2.83
C VAL A 542 1.88 -24.55 2.67
N ILE A 543 2.54 -23.43 3.01
CA ILE A 543 1.99 -22.09 2.86
C ILE A 543 1.65 -21.80 1.39
N ASP A 544 2.59 -22.05 0.47
CA ASP A 544 2.41 -21.81 -0.96
C ASP A 544 1.23 -22.66 -1.50
N ALA A 545 1.13 -23.93 -1.11
CA ALA A 545 0.05 -24.82 -1.53
C ALA A 545 -1.32 -24.44 -0.96
N VAL A 546 -1.38 -24.07 0.32
CA VAL A 546 -2.62 -23.58 0.97
C VAL A 546 -3.12 -22.33 0.27
N ARG A 547 -2.23 -21.36 0.01
CA ARG A 547 -2.57 -20.11 -0.69
C ARG A 547 -3.11 -20.40 -2.09
N ALA A 548 -2.43 -21.23 -2.87
CA ALA A 548 -2.87 -21.63 -4.19
C ALA A 548 -4.22 -22.37 -4.17
N ARG A 549 -4.43 -23.25 -3.18
CA ARG A 549 -5.70 -23.97 -3.01
C ARG A 549 -6.86 -23.05 -2.70
N MET A 550 -6.63 -22.08 -1.81
CA MET A 550 -7.64 -21.06 -1.46
C MET A 550 -7.96 -20.12 -2.65
N LYS A 551 -6.96 -19.85 -3.50
CA LYS A 551 -7.12 -19.00 -4.69
C LYS A 551 -7.82 -19.71 -5.84
N ALA A 552 -7.59 -21.01 -6.02
CA ALA A 552 -8.09 -21.79 -7.16
C ALA A 552 -9.63 -21.78 -7.28
N HIS A 553 -10.32 -21.94 -6.16
CA HIS A 553 -11.78 -21.86 -6.09
C HIS A 553 -12.22 -21.46 -4.68
N PRO A 554 -12.20 -20.20 -4.33
CA PRO A 554 -12.53 -19.75 -2.97
C PRO A 554 -13.98 -20.12 -2.57
N THR A 555 -14.89 -20.17 -3.54
CA THR A 555 -16.31 -20.50 -3.32
C THR A 555 -16.62 -22.01 -3.37
N ALA A 556 -15.74 -22.84 -3.92
CA ALA A 556 -15.98 -24.27 -4.09
C ALA A 556 -15.47 -25.14 -2.91
N LEU A 557 -14.72 -24.55 -1.98
CA LEU A 557 -14.19 -25.29 -0.85
C LEU A 557 -15.20 -25.37 0.30
N PRO A 558 -15.48 -26.58 0.82
CA PRO A 558 -16.34 -26.73 2.00
C PRO A 558 -15.79 -25.94 3.19
N ARG A 559 -16.69 -25.41 4.02
CA ARG A 559 -16.33 -24.62 5.22
C ARG A 559 -15.29 -25.31 6.10
N ALA A 560 -15.46 -26.60 6.37
CA ALA A 560 -14.52 -27.37 7.19
C ALA A 560 -13.11 -27.37 6.61
N GLU A 561 -12.99 -27.45 5.29
CA GLU A 561 -11.70 -27.42 4.60
C GLU A 561 -11.06 -26.03 4.69
N ARG A 562 -11.82 -24.96 4.51
CA ARG A 562 -11.29 -23.59 4.66
C ARG A 562 -10.81 -23.31 6.09
N LEU A 563 -11.53 -23.80 7.11
CA LEU A 563 -11.09 -23.72 8.51
C LEU A 563 -9.78 -24.48 8.74
N ARG A 564 -9.62 -25.67 8.15
CA ARG A 564 -8.40 -26.51 8.23
C ARG A 564 -7.22 -25.81 7.54
N LEU A 565 -7.41 -25.36 6.32
CA LEU A 565 -6.37 -24.68 5.53
C LEU A 565 -5.90 -23.38 6.18
N GLY A 566 -6.85 -22.59 6.70
CA GLY A 566 -6.51 -21.40 7.46
C GLY A 566 -5.68 -21.70 8.70
N ARG A 567 -5.99 -22.82 9.40
CA ARG A 567 -5.20 -23.26 10.55
C ARG A 567 -3.79 -23.67 10.14
N LEU A 568 -3.64 -24.43 9.06
CA LEU A 568 -2.33 -24.81 8.53
C LEU A 568 -1.47 -23.58 8.21
N ALA A 569 -2.05 -22.57 7.54
CA ALA A 569 -1.32 -21.34 7.25
C ALA A 569 -0.82 -20.66 8.52
N ILE A 570 -1.66 -20.53 9.56
CA ILE A 570 -1.29 -19.92 10.85
C ILE A 570 -0.18 -20.74 11.54
N ASP A 571 -0.31 -22.06 11.60
CA ASP A 571 0.61 -22.93 12.31
C ASP A 571 2.01 -22.91 11.67
N HIS A 572 2.09 -22.78 10.34
CA HIS A 572 3.36 -22.71 9.61
C HIS A 572 3.93 -21.29 9.48
N ALA A 573 3.10 -20.25 9.66
CA ALA A 573 3.53 -18.85 9.59
C ALA A 573 4.65 -18.52 10.57
N ALA A 574 4.58 -19.04 11.79
CA ALA A 574 5.60 -18.84 12.82
C ALA A 574 6.94 -19.48 12.44
N ALA A 575 6.92 -20.67 11.83
CA ALA A 575 8.13 -21.40 11.42
C ALA A 575 8.84 -20.73 10.23
N THR A 576 8.09 -20.00 9.40
CA THR A 576 8.62 -19.33 8.21
C THR A 576 8.82 -17.83 8.41
N GLY A 577 8.46 -17.27 9.58
CA GLY A 577 8.53 -15.82 9.84
C GLY A 577 7.66 -14.98 8.90
N GLN A 578 6.54 -15.53 8.39
CA GLN A 578 5.67 -14.87 7.41
C GLN A 578 4.38 -14.33 8.05
N PRO A 579 4.34 -13.08 8.49
CA PRO A 579 3.15 -12.50 9.11
C PRO A 579 1.94 -12.45 8.16
N LEU A 580 2.16 -12.35 6.85
CA LEU A 580 1.08 -12.36 5.87
C LEU A 580 0.40 -13.73 5.76
N ALA A 581 1.13 -14.84 5.94
CA ALA A 581 0.52 -16.16 5.99
C ALA A 581 -0.41 -16.31 7.22
N GLU A 582 -0.02 -15.75 8.37
CA GLU A 582 -0.86 -15.69 9.57
C GLU A 582 -2.12 -14.83 9.31
N LEU A 583 -1.96 -13.67 8.69
CA LEU A 583 -3.07 -12.78 8.32
C LEU A 583 -4.09 -13.49 7.41
N TRP A 584 -3.62 -14.09 6.33
CA TRP A 584 -4.50 -14.78 5.37
C TRP A 584 -5.19 -15.98 5.99
N GLY A 585 -4.47 -16.76 6.79
CA GLY A 585 -5.04 -17.89 7.54
C GLY A 585 -6.16 -17.45 8.47
N ALA A 586 -5.95 -16.39 9.26
CA ALA A 586 -6.96 -15.80 10.14
C ALA A 586 -8.17 -15.28 9.35
N LYS A 587 -7.95 -14.57 8.23
CA LYS A 587 -9.01 -14.07 7.37
C LYS A 587 -9.89 -15.20 6.82
N TRP A 588 -9.30 -16.26 6.29
CA TRP A 588 -10.07 -17.40 5.76
C TRP A 588 -10.88 -18.11 6.86
N ARG A 589 -10.38 -18.14 8.08
CA ARG A 589 -11.09 -18.68 9.23
C ARG A 589 -12.24 -17.78 9.67
N ILE A 590 -12.05 -16.45 9.63
CA ILE A 590 -13.12 -15.47 9.89
C ILE A 590 -14.26 -15.69 8.89
N ASP A 591 -13.96 -15.75 7.58
CA ASP A 591 -14.96 -15.94 6.54
C ASP A 591 -15.74 -17.26 6.75
N ALA A 592 -15.04 -18.36 7.01
CA ALA A 592 -15.67 -19.66 7.23
C ALA A 592 -16.45 -19.75 8.55
N ALA A 593 -16.02 -19.03 9.59
CA ALA A 593 -16.71 -18.98 10.87
C ALA A 593 -18.01 -18.15 10.79
N LEU A 594 -17.99 -17.03 10.06
CA LEU A 594 -19.19 -16.21 9.79
C LEU A 594 -20.29 -17.04 9.14
N GLU A 595 -19.97 -17.83 8.11
CA GLU A 595 -20.94 -18.72 7.48
C GLU A 595 -21.59 -19.71 8.46
N GLY A 596 -20.81 -20.22 9.42
CA GLY A 596 -21.34 -21.16 10.41
C GLY A 596 -22.05 -20.51 11.59
N GLY A 597 -22.01 -19.19 11.71
CA GLY A 597 -22.48 -18.48 12.89
C GLY A 597 -21.61 -18.70 14.12
N ASP A 598 -20.34 -19.09 13.94
CA ASP A 598 -19.35 -19.27 15.01
C ASP A 598 -18.70 -17.93 15.36
N THR A 599 -19.46 -17.12 16.13
CA THR A 599 -19.02 -15.79 16.55
C THR A 599 -17.79 -15.83 17.45
N ALA A 600 -17.58 -16.89 18.22
CA ALA A 600 -16.42 -17.04 19.09
C ALA A 600 -15.12 -17.16 18.24
N THR A 601 -15.12 -18.01 17.22
CA THR A 601 -13.97 -18.10 16.29
C THR A 601 -13.74 -16.78 15.57
N VAL A 602 -14.79 -16.04 15.18
CA VAL A 602 -14.64 -14.70 14.55
C VAL A 602 -13.94 -13.73 15.48
N GLU A 603 -14.35 -13.64 16.75
CA GLU A 603 -13.76 -12.76 17.73
C GLU A 603 -12.31 -13.12 18.04
N ASP A 604 -12.00 -14.42 18.20
CA ASP A 604 -10.64 -14.91 18.45
C ASP A 604 -9.69 -14.57 17.30
N GLU A 605 -10.12 -14.78 16.06
CA GLU A 605 -9.27 -14.51 14.90
C GLU A 605 -9.14 -12.98 14.61
N LEU A 606 -10.18 -12.18 14.89
CA LEU A 606 -10.05 -10.71 14.86
C LEU A 606 -9.04 -10.23 15.90
N ALA A 607 -9.09 -10.77 17.13
CA ALA A 607 -8.12 -10.43 18.17
C ALA A 607 -6.70 -10.83 17.75
N ARG A 608 -6.53 -11.97 17.05
CA ARG A 608 -5.25 -12.42 16.45
C ARG A 608 -4.74 -11.41 15.43
N VAL A 609 -5.58 -10.99 14.47
CA VAL A 609 -5.19 -10.01 13.44
C VAL A 609 -4.82 -8.68 14.08
N THR A 610 -5.57 -8.22 15.09
CA THR A 610 -5.25 -6.99 15.85
C THR A 610 -3.90 -7.11 16.59
N ALA A 611 -3.62 -8.26 17.20
CA ALA A 611 -2.33 -8.51 17.86
C ALA A 611 -1.19 -8.55 16.83
N LEU A 612 -1.43 -9.16 15.68
CA LEU A 612 -0.49 -9.19 14.57
C LEU A 612 -0.18 -7.78 14.04
N ALA A 613 -1.21 -6.95 13.84
CA ALA A 613 -1.07 -5.56 13.40
C ALA A 613 -0.21 -4.73 14.38
N ARG A 614 -0.45 -4.89 15.68
CA ARG A 614 0.34 -4.22 16.73
C ARG A 614 1.78 -4.70 16.80
N ARG A 615 2.02 -6.02 16.64
CA ARG A 615 3.35 -6.63 16.72
C ARG A 615 4.21 -6.28 15.52
N THR A 616 3.64 -6.34 14.31
CA THR A 616 4.38 -6.15 13.05
C THR A 616 4.38 -4.73 12.55
N ARG A 617 3.35 -3.95 12.92
CA ARG A 617 3.08 -2.59 12.42
C ARG A 617 3.03 -2.48 10.88
N LEU A 618 2.95 -3.61 10.17
CA LEU A 618 2.87 -3.65 8.71
C LEU A 618 1.61 -2.91 8.24
N PRO A 619 1.72 -1.95 7.31
CA PRO A 619 0.57 -1.20 6.80
C PRO A 619 -0.53 -2.10 6.26
N LEU A 620 -0.18 -3.14 5.51
CA LEU A 620 -1.13 -4.09 4.96
C LEU A 620 -1.89 -4.86 6.06
N VAL A 621 -1.20 -5.30 7.12
CA VAL A 621 -1.84 -6.00 8.25
C VAL A 621 -2.75 -5.06 9.02
N ARG A 622 -2.30 -3.82 9.29
CA ARG A 622 -3.09 -2.78 9.95
C ARG A 622 -4.34 -2.42 9.15
N TRP A 623 -4.20 -2.27 7.84
CA TRP A 623 -5.31 -2.01 6.94
C TRP A 623 -6.33 -3.16 6.95
N HIS A 624 -5.89 -4.42 6.91
CA HIS A 624 -6.78 -5.57 7.00
C HIS A 624 -7.45 -5.70 8.38
N ASP A 625 -6.76 -5.39 9.48
CA ASP A 625 -7.35 -5.34 10.82
C ASP A 625 -8.53 -4.36 10.86
N LEU A 626 -8.30 -3.13 10.44
CA LEU A 626 -9.32 -2.08 10.41
C LEU A 626 -10.52 -2.47 9.55
N ARG A 627 -10.26 -2.98 8.36
CA ARG A 627 -11.28 -3.36 7.39
C ARG A 627 -12.12 -4.56 7.85
N LEU A 628 -11.51 -5.61 8.37
CA LEU A 628 -12.22 -6.78 8.90
C LEU A 628 -13.10 -6.39 10.09
N ARG A 629 -12.59 -5.58 10.99
CA ARG A 629 -13.36 -5.05 12.13
C ARG A 629 -14.51 -4.15 11.67
N ALA A 630 -14.30 -3.31 10.65
CA ALA A 630 -15.36 -2.49 10.06
C ALA A 630 -16.50 -3.36 9.50
N SER A 631 -16.14 -4.41 8.74
CA SER A 631 -17.10 -5.35 8.15
C SER A 631 -17.92 -6.09 9.22
N VAL A 632 -17.29 -6.59 10.28
CA VAL A 632 -17.96 -7.29 11.39
C VAL A 632 -18.78 -6.32 12.24
N ALA A 633 -18.32 -5.09 12.47
CA ALA A 633 -19.10 -4.06 13.15
C ALA A 633 -20.39 -3.71 12.37
N ALA A 634 -20.29 -3.60 11.04
CA ALA A 634 -21.42 -3.37 10.16
C ALA A 634 -22.42 -4.54 10.19
N LEU A 635 -21.94 -5.79 10.18
CA LEU A 635 -22.75 -7.00 10.31
C LEU A 635 -23.63 -6.97 11.58
N TYR A 636 -23.06 -6.53 12.70
CA TYR A 636 -23.78 -6.41 13.98
C TYR A 636 -24.61 -5.13 14.12
N GLY A 637 -24.59 -4.23 13.12
CA GLY A 637 -25.31 -2.97 13.11
C GLY A 637 -24.67 -1.88 13.97
N ARG A 638 -23.37 -1.98 14.28
CA ARG A 638 -22.56 -0.95 14.96
C ARG A 638 -21.98 0.03 13.93
N PHE A 639 -22.88 0.77 13.29
CA PHE A 639 -22.54 1.54 12.09
C PHE A 639 -21.57 2.71 12.33
N GLU A 640 -21.67 3.42 13.46
CA GLU A 640 -20.73 4.51 13.78
C GLU A 640 -19.30 3.97 13.90
N GLU A 641 -19.11 2.86 14.60
CA GLU A 641 -17.83 2.18 14.72
C GLU A 641 -17.32 1.68 13.36
N ALA A 642 -18.22 1.08 12.56
CA ALA A 642 -17.88 0.56 11.24
C ALA A 642 -17.38 1.65 10.28
N LEU A 643 -18.06 2.80 10.26
CA LEU A 643 -17.68 3.95 9.44
C LEU A 643 -16.35 4.57 9.89
N ALA A 644 -16.13 4.71 11.21
CA ALA A 644 -14.89 5.21 11.74
C ALA A 644 -13.69 4.31 11.37
N LEU A 645 -13.85 2.98 11.53
CA LEU A 645 -12.83 2.02 11.15
C LEU A 645 -12.56 1.99 9.64
N ASN A 646 -13.61 2.13 8.80
CA ASN A 646 -13.44 2.22 7.35
C ASN A 646 -12.70 3.50 6.95
N GLU A 647 -12.96 4.63 7.61
CA GLU A 647 -12.22 5.87 7.36
C GLU A 647 -10.76 5.76 7.79
N GLU A 648 -10.47 5.15 8.93
CA GLU A 648 -9.08 4.87 9.33
C GLU A 648 -8.38 3.96 8.31
N ALA A 649 -9.08 2.91 7.82
CA ALA A 649 -8.54 2.03 6.78
C ALA A 649 -8.27 2.79 5.47
N ARG A 650 -9.17 3.71 5.07
CA ARG A 650 -8.98 4.56 3.90
C ARG A 650 -7.74 5.45 4.02
N VAL A 651 -7.52 6.03 5.21
CA VAL A 651 -6.33 6.85 5.48
C VAL A 651 -5.06 6.01 5.36
N VAL A 652 -5.01 4.82 5.98
CA VAL A 652 -3.87 3.90 5.85
C VAL A 652 -3.63 3.52 4.37
N GLY A 653 -4.69 3.18 3.64
CA GLY A 653 -4.61 2.89 2.20
C GLY A 653 -4.00 4.04 1.39
N ALA A 654 -4.50 5.25 1.60
CA ALA A 654 -4.06 6.43 0.86
C ALA A 654 -2.65 6.91 1.21
N THR A 655 -2.18 6.68 2.43
CA THR A 655 -0.89 7.20 2.91
C THR A 655 0.24 6.17 2.92
N GLU A 656 -0.08 4.91 3.22
CA GLU A 656 0.91 3.87 3.46
C GLU A 656 0.91 2.78 2.36
N LEU A 657 -0.21 2.58 1.63
CA LEU A 657 -0.38 1.59 0.58
C LEU A 657 -0.63 2.24 -0.80
N THR A 658 0.07 3.32 -1.09
CA THR A 658 -0.17 4.19 -2.25
C THR A 658 -0.08 3.50 -3.62
N GLN A 659 0.53 2.33 -3.69
CA GLN A 659 0.61 1.53 -4.92
C GLN A 659 -0.46 0.42 -4.99
N ASP A 660 -1.22 0.20 -3.91
CA ASP A 660 -2.30 -0.77 -3.89
C ASP A 660 -3.64 -0.11 -4.25
N LEU A 661 -3.98 -0.16 -5.52
CA LEU A 661 -5.23 0.37 -6.05
C LEU A 661 -6.48 -0.29 -5.43
N SER A 662 -6.33 -1.50 -4.88
CA SER A 662 -7.45 -2.22 -4.26
C SER A 662 -7.86 -1.59 -2.93
N ALA A 663 -6.94 -0.95 -2.20
CA ALA A 663 -7.22 -0.37 -0.90
C ALA A 663 -8.26 0.76 -0.96
N ALA A 664 -8.13 1.67 -1.93
CA ALA A 664 -9.11 2.74 -2.15
C ALA A 664 -10.45 2.18 -2.66
N GLY A 665 -10.42 1.23 -3.60
CA GLY A 665 -11.61 0.57 -4.14
C GLY A 665 -12.43 -0.15 -3.07
N MET A 666 -11.80 -0.84 -2.14
CA MET A 666 -12.48 -1.56 -1.06
C MET A 666 -13.18 -0.64 -0.06
N SER A 667 -12.61 0.51 0.29
CA SER A 667 -13.28 1.50 1.15
C SER A 667 -14.53 2.08 0.50
N GLY A 668 -14.48 2.38 -0.80
CA GLY A 668 -15.63 2.83 -1.58
C GLY A 668 -16.72 1.74 -1.69
N ALA A 669 -16.31 0.49 -1.93
CA ALA A 669 -17.23 -0.65 -1.99
C ALA A 669 -17.93 -0.90 -0.64
N PHE A 670 -17.23 -0.69 0.48
CA PHE A 670 -17.84 -0.74 1.82
C PHE A 670 -18.95 0.31 1.98
N LEU A 671 -18.67 1.58 1.63
CA LEU A 671 -19.65 2.66 1.72
C LEU A 671 -20.84 2.43 0.78
N TYR A 672 -20.59 1.86 -0.38
CA TYR A 672 -21.65 1.47 -1.31
C TYR A 672 -22.59 0.43 -0.68
N GLN A 673 -22.05 -0.68 -0.16
CA GLN A 673 -22.85 -1.73 0.48
C GLN A 673 -23.59 -1.19 1.72
N TYR A 674 -22.94 -0.38 2.52
CA TYR A 674 -23.54 0.33 3.63
C TYR A 674 -24.76 1.16 3.18
N SER A 675 -24.63 1.89 2.06
CA SER A 675 -25.73 2.69 1.50
C SER A 675 -26.92 1.83 1.06
N LEU A 676 -26.66 0.69 0.42
CA LEU A 676 -27.70 -0.28 0.02
C LEU A 676 -28.44 -0.86 1.24
N VAL A 677 -27.70 -1.22 2.27
CA VAL A 677 -28.26 -1.85 3.47
C VAL A 677 -29.08 -0.87 4.30
N THR A 678 -28.59 0.35 4.47
CA THR A 678 -29.20 1.36 5.37
C THR A 678 -30.16 2.31 4.67
N GLY A 679 -29.99 2.53 3.36
CA GLY A 679 -30.68 3.57 2.60
C GLY A 679 -30.13 4.98 2.87
N ILE A 680 -28.91 5.10 3.44
CA ILE A 680 -28.21 6.37 3.62
C ILE A 680 -27.28 6.54 2.42
N ALA A 681 -27.51 7.60 1.63
CA ALA A 681 -26.66 7.89 0.48
C ALA A 681 -25.29 8.43 0.95
N HIS A 682 -24.22 7.90 0.38
CA HIS A 682 -22.88 8.45 0.45
C HIS A 682 -22.44 8.91 -0.93
N ASP A 683 -21.62 9.97 -0.98
CA ASP A 683 -20.99 10.40 -2.20
C ASP A 683 -19.93 9.36 -2.61
N LEU A 684 -20.23 8.65 -3.70
CA LEU A 684 -19.38 7.61 -4.27
C LEU A 684 -18.62 8.12 -5.49
N GLU A 685 -18.74 9.42 -5.81
CA GLU A 685 -17.99 10.07 -6.90
C GLU A 685 -16.61 10.51 -6.40
N GLY A 686 -15.58 10.32 -7.19
CA GLY A 686 -14.21 10.72 -6.87
C GLY A 686 -13.15 9.66 -7.20
N GLU A 687 -12.13 9.60 -6.39
CA GLU A 687 -10.92 8.80 -6.62
C GLU A 687 -11.22 7.29 -6.83
N ALA A 688 -12.20 6.74 -6.09
CA ALA A 688 -12.61 5.34 -6.22
C ALA A 688 -13.22 5.02 -7.60
N VAL A 689 -13.99 5.93 -8.19
CA VAL A 689 -14.57 5.75 -9.53
C VAL A 689 -13.50 5.85 -10.60
N SER A 690 -12.55 6.77 -10.45
CA SER A 690 -11.41 6.91 -11.37
C SER A 690 -10.50 5.67 -11.36
N LEU A 691 -10.34 5.04 -10.20
CA LEU A 691 -9.57 3.79 -10.06
C LEU A 691 -10.28 2.59 -10.74
N MET A 692 -11.62 2.58 -10.77
CA MET A 692 -12.38 1.56 -11.49
C MET A 692 -12.14 1.60 -13.00
N ASP A 693 -11.72 2.74 -13.55
CA ASP A 693 -11.38 2.87 -14.97
C ASP A 693 -10.12 2.08 -15.36
N LEU A 694 -9.24 1.82 -14.40
CA LEU A 694 -8.00 1.06 -14.59
C LEU A 694 -8.21 -0.47 -14.55
N ALA A 695 -9.37 -0.95 -14.08
CA ALA A 695 -9.68 -2.36 -13.86
C ALA A 695 -11.00 -2.78 -14.55
N ASP A 696 -11.30 -2.22 -15.71
CA ASP A 696 -12.60 -2.37 -16.39
C ASP A 696 -12.91 -3.82 -16.82
N ASP A 697 -11.91 -4.70 -16.88
CA ASP A 697 -12.09 -6.12 -17.22
C ASP A 697 -12.49 -7.01 -16.03
N VAL A 698 -12.45 -6.49 -14.79
CA VAL A 698 -12.74 -7.28 -13.59
C VAL A 698 -14.24 -7.34 -13.33
N PRO A 699 -14.85 -8.55 -13.16
CA PRO A 699 -16.29 -8.73 -13.03
C PRO A 699 -16.94 -7.86 -11.93
N ILE A 700 -16.36 -7.84 -10.74
CA ILE A 700 -16.89 -7.04 -9.62
C ILE A 700 -16.84 -5.54 -9.93
N VAL A 701 -15.83 -5.06 -10.65
CA VAL A 701 -15.68 -3.65 -11.02
C VAL A 701 -16.75 -3.26 -12.05
N GLN A 702 -16.99 -4.09 -13.07
CA GLN A 702 -18.04 -3.86 -14.07
C GLN A 702 -19.42 -3.78 -13.44
N ALA A 703 -19.75 -4.73 -12.52
CA ALA A 703 -20.99 -4.73 -11.77
C ALA A 703 -21.11 -3.48 -10.90
N SER A 704 -20.07 -3.13 -10.14
CA SER A 704 -20.06 -1.98 -9.23
C SER A 704 -20.24 -0.65 -9.98
N ARG A 705 -19.60 -0.45 -11.12
CA ARG A 705 -19.80 0.76 -11.97
C ARG A 705 -21.23 0.92 -12.44
N THR A 706 -21.88 -0.19 -12.81
CA THR A 706 -23.29 -0.16 -13.21
C THR A 706 -24.19 0.27 -12.06
N VAL A 707 -23.90 -0.22 -10.86
CA VAL A 707 -24.67 0.13 -9.68
C VAL A 707 -24.40 1.57 -9.24
N VAL A 708 -23.13 2.04 -9.27
CA VAL A 708 -22.79 3.43 -8.98
C VAL A 708 -23.53 4.39 -9.94
N ALA A 709 -23.59 4.06 -11.23
CA ALA A 709 -24.39 4.85 -12.18
C ALA A 709 -25.87 4.89 -11.81
N LEU A 710 -26.43 3.76 -11.35
CA LEU A 710 -27.82 3.68 -10.92
C LEU A 710 -28.09 4.52 -9.65
N VAL A 711 -27.25 4.37 -8.63
CA VAL A 711 -27.38 5.11 -7.35
C VAL A 711 -27.24 6.62 -7.55
N ASN A 712 -26.38 7.05 -8.47
CA ASN A 712 -26.19 8.46 -8.83
C ASN A 712 -27.28 8.99 -9.80
N GLY A 713 -28.35 8.23 -10.02
CA GLY A 713 -29.49 8.65 -10.86
C GLY A 713 -29.23 8.61 -12.37
N ARG A 714 -28.08 8.09 -12.82
CA ARG A 714 -27.69 7.97 -14.24
C ARG A 714 -28.28 6.68 -14.83
N ARG A 715 -29.62 6.58 -14.82
CA ARG A 715 -30.36 5.36 -15.16
C ARG A 715 -30.10 4.88 -16.59
N ASP A 716 -29.95 5.79 -17.57
CA ASP A 716 -29.68 5.42 -18.95
C ASP A 716 -28.30 4.82 -19.12
N GLU A 717 -27.29 5.36 -18.43
CA GLU A 717 -25.93 4.78 -18.38
C GLU A 717 -25.95 3.41 -17.72
N ALA A 718 -26.63 3.26 -16.58
CA ALA A 718 -26.77 2.00 -15.88
C ALA A 718 -27.46 0.95 -16.78
N ALA A 719 -28.50 1.33 -17.53
CA ALA A 719 -29.19 0.42 -18.46
C ALA A 719 -28.27 -0.02 -19.61
N ALA A 720 -27.46 0.88 -20.17
CA ALA A 720 -26.51 0.54 -21.23
C ALA A 720 -25.43 -0.43 -20.73
N ARG A 721 -24.88 -0.19 -19.52
CA ARG A 721 -23.91 -1.09 -18.88
C ARG A 721 -24.54 -2.44 -18.52
N TYR A 722 -25.76 -2.44 -17.98
CA TYR A 722 -26.50 -3.65 -17.65
C TYR A 722 -26.71 -4.54 -18.89
N ALA A 723 -27.04 -3.95 -20.04
CA ALA A 723 -27.20 -4.68 -21.30
C ALA A 723 -25.92 -5.42 -21.74
N GLN A 724 -24.74 -4.90 -21.38
CA GLN A 724 -23.44 -5.54 -21.60
C GLN A 724 -23.16 -6.67 -20.59
N LEU A 725 -23.54 -6.50 -19.32
CA LEU A 725 -23.36 -7.50 -18.26
C LEU A 725 -24.31 -8.69 -18.38
N ARG A 726 -25.52 -8.44 -18.86
CA ARG A 726 -26.61 -9.40 -18.91
C ARG A 726 -26.24 -10.77 -19.51
N PRO A 727 -25.60 -10.87 -20.68
CA PRO A 727 -25.19 -12.16 -21.26
C PRO A 727 -24.23 -12.94 -20.35
N ARG A 728 -23.38 -12.23 -19.63
CA ARG A 728 -22.33 -12.81 -18.77
C ARG A 728 -22.85 -13.33 -17.44
N MET A 729 -24.04 -12.92 -17.01
CA MET A 729 -24.68 -13.40 -15.76
C MET A 729 -25.01 -14.89 -15.77
N ALA A 730 -24.97 -15.56 -16.94
CA ALA A 730 -25.10 -17.00 -17.06
C ALA A 730 -23.75 -17.75 -17.04
N GLU A 731 -22.65 -17.05 -16.96
CA GLU A 731 -21.29 -17.62 -16.94
C GLU A 731 -20.83 -17.82 -15.49
N PRO A 732 -20.60 -19.08 -15.02
CA PRO A 732 -20.13 -19.31 -13.66
C PRO A 732 -18.79 -18.61 -13.34
N ASP A 733 -17.90 -18.51 -14.31
CA ASP A 733 -16.60 -17.87 -14.17
C ASP A 733 -16.71 -16.33 -14.03
N PHE A 734 -17.81 -15.74 -14.50
CA PHE A 734 -18.10 -14.32 -14.30
C PHE A 734 -18.70 -14.04 -12.91
N VAL A 735 -19.54 -14.95 -12.41
CA VAL A 735 -20.14 -14.86 -11.06
C VAL A 735 -19.27 -15.66 -10.06
N GLU A 736 -17.98 -15.38 -10.06
CA GLU A 736 -16.95 -16.15 -9.35
C GLU A 736 -17.03 -16.06 -7.81
N SER A 737 -17.76 -15.09 -7.26
CA SER A 737 -17.81 -14.84 -5.83
C SER A 737 -19.18 -14.34 -5.36
N ALA A 738 -19.45 -14.53 -4.06
CA ALA A 738 -20.64 -13.98 -3.40
C ALA A 738 -20.73 -12.45 -3.57
N GLY A 739 -19.61 -11.72 -3.52
CA GLY A 739 -19.56 -10.27 -3.70
C GLY A 739 -20.03 -9.81 -5.09
N VAL A 740 -19.69 -10.56 -6.14
CA VAL A 740 -20.22 -10.30 -7.50
C VAL A 740 -21.73 -10.55 -7.53
N ALA A 741 -22.21 -11.66 -6.96
CA ALA A 741 -23.62 -11.98 -6.88
C ALA A 741 -24.42 -10.91 -6.10
N GLU A 742 -23.94 -10.49 -4.95
CA GLU A 742 -24.52 -9.42 -4.12
C GLU A 742 -24.62 -8.08 -4.88
N THR A 743 -23.69 -7.82 -5.79
CA THR A 743 -23.69 -6.59 -6.60
C THR A 743 -24.63 -6.69 -7.81
N LEU A 744 -24.78 -7.88 -8.41
CA LEU A 744 -25.62 -8.08 -9.59
C LEU A 744 -27.11 -8.17 -9.27
N VAL A 745 -27.50 -8.80 -8.15
CA VAL A 745 -28.92 -9.03 -7.81
C VAL A 745 -29.74 -7.73 -7.73
N PRO A 746 -29.26 -6.64 -7.12
CA PRO A 746 -29.95 -5.34 -7.15
C PRO A 746 -30.23 -4.82 -8.55
N LEU A 747 -29.30 -5.06 -9.51
CA LEU A 747 -29.48 -4.67 -10.92
C LEU A 747 -30.58 -5.49 -11.58
N VAL A 748 -30.58 -6.82 -11.37
CA VAL A 748 -31.60 -7.71 -11.89
C VAL A 748 -33.00 -7.33 -11.38
N GLU A 749 -33.13 -6.94 -10.12
CA GLU A 749 -34.39 -6.42 -9.54
C GLU A 749 -34.82 -5.10 -10.18
N GLU A 750 -33.88 -4.13 -10.27
CA GLU A 750 -34.17 -2.80 -10.81
C GLU A 750 -34.69 -2.86 -12.26
N PHE A 751 -34.12 -3.77 -13.05
CA PHE A 751 -34.52 -3.94 -14.45
C PHE A 751 -35.61 -5.01 -14.66
N GLY A 752 -36.03 -5.73 -13.59
CA GLY A 752 -37.10 -6.74 -13.65
C GLY A 752 -36.80 -7.91 -14.59
N ASP A 753 -35.51 -8.29 -14.76
CA ASP A 753 -35.09 -9.29 -15.75
C ASP A 753 -35.23 -10.71 -15.20
N ALA A 754 -36.38 -11.33 -15.49
CA ALA A 754 -36.69 -12.69 -15.07
C ALA A 754 -35.76 -13.76 -15.66
N ALA A 755 -35.18 -13.54 -16.85
CA ALA A 755 -34.24 -14.48 -17.49
C ALA A 755 -32.87 -14.41 -16.80
N ALA A 756 -32.37 -13.20 -16.51
CA ALA A 756 -31.16 -13.03 -15.73
C ALA A 756 -31.35 -13.55 -14.29
N ALA A 757 -32.52 -13.36 -13.69
CA ALA A 757 -32.82 -13.89 -12.35
C ALA A 757 -32.80 -15.44 -12.33
N GLU A 758 -33.24 -16.10 -13.39
CA GLU A 758 -33.16 -17.57 -13.51
C GLU A 758 -31.71 -18.04 -13.58
N ALA A 759 -30.93 -17.45 -14.50
CA ALA A 759 -29.54 -17.83 -14.72
C ALA A 759 -28.67 -17.59 -13.47
N LEU A 760 -28.76 -16.39 -12.90
CA LEU A 760 -28.00 -16.01 -11.72
C LEU A 760 -28.38 -16.84 -10.47
N GLY A 761 -29.70 -17.13 -10.33
CA GLY A 761 -30.20 -17.98 -9.25
C GLY A 761 -29.68 -19.41 -9.30
N ALA A 762 -29.49 -19.97 -10.50
CA ALA A 762 -28.89 -21.29 -10.68
C ALA A 762 -27.43 -21.34 -10.22
N ILE A 763 -26.66 -20.27 -10.51
CA ILE A 763 -25.24 -20.16 -10.08
C ILE A 763 -25.15 -19.97 -8.58
N ILE A 764 -25.92 -19.03 -8.00
CA ILE A 764 -25.90 -18.75 -6.55
C ILE A 764 -26.34 -20.00 -5.76
N GLY A 765 -27.38 -20.71 -6.22
CA GLY A 765 -27.87 -21.92 -5.57
C GLY A 765 -26.88 -23.11 -5.62
N ALA A 766 -25.90 -23.06 -6.51
CA ALA A 766 -24.81 -24.05 -6.58
C ALA A 766 -23.57 -23.66 -5.74
N MET A 767 -23.52 -22.46 -5.16
CA MET A 767 -22.41 -22.05 -4.30
C MET A 767 -22.41 -22.84 -2.98
N PRO A 768 -21.27 -23.37 -2.53
CA PRO A 768 -21.19 -24.21 -1.33
C PRO A 768 -21.08 -23.41 -0.03
N MET A 769 -21.61 -22.18 -0.01
CA MET A 769 -21.53 -21.25 1.12
C MET A 769 -22.92 -20.70 1.45
N ASP A 770 -23.19 -20.58 2.74
CA ASP A 770 -24.49 -20.11 3.25
C ASP A 770 -24.55 -18.58 3.40
N ALA A 771 -23.42 -17.91 3.52
CA ALA A 771 -23.33 -16.46 3.73
C ALA A 771 -22.12 -15.84 3.05
N GLY A 772 -22.17 -14.55 2.77
CA GLY A 772 -21.03 -13.77 2.31
C GLY A 772 -19.97 -13.60 3.40
N GLY A 773 -18.67 -13.58 3.01
CA GLY A 773 -17.58 -13.38 3.94
C GLY A 773 -17.32 -11.91 4.29
N ALA A 774 -16.41 -11.67 5.24
CA ALA A 774 -15.97 -10.33 5.66
C ALA A 774 -15.02 -9.64 4.64
N GLY A 775 -15.10 -10.02 3.36
CA GLY A 775 -14.20 -9.53 2.32
C GLY A 775 -14.15 -8.01 2.21
N VAL A 776 -15.30 -7.38 2.00
CA VAL A 776 -15.47 -5.93 1.97
C VAL A 776 -16.54 -5.50 2.96
N TYR A 777 -17.71 -6.09 2.84
CA TYR A 777 -18.88 -5.90 3.69
C TYR A 777 -19.61 -7.24 3.80
N CYS A 778 -20.00 -7.65 5.00
CA CYS A 778 -20.74 -8.88 5.17
C CYS A 778 -22.24 -8.58 5.07
N CYS A 779 -22.86 -9.00 3.98
CA CYS A 779 -24.29 -8.77 3.70
C CYS A 779 -25.24 -9.81 4.34
N GLY A 780 -24.71 -10.84 4.98
CA GLY A 780 -25.50 -11.91 5.59
C GLY A 780 -25.67 -13.13 4.67
N SER A 781 -26.82 -13.82 4.79
CA SER A 781 -27.12 -15.06 4.09
C SER A 781 -27.30 -14.88 2.58
N LEU A 782 -26.71 -15.78 1.77
CA LEU A 782 -26.95 -15.82 0.31
C LEU A 782 -28.39 -16.20 -0.07
N GLU A 783 -29.13 -16.84 0.85
CA GLU A 783 -30.55 -17.17 0.66
C GLU A 783 -31.41 -15.93 0.37
N VAL A 784 -31.02 -14.74 0.92
CA VAL A 784 -31.73 -13.49 0.63
C VAL A 784 -31.69 -13.14 -0.86
N LEU A 785 -30.55 -13.43 -1.52
CA LEU A 785 -30.39 -13.17 -2.95
C LEU A 785 -31.29 -14.09 -3.78
N LEU A 786 -31.36 -15.38 -3.42
CA LEU A 786 -32.28 -16.34 -4.06
C LEU A 786 -33.72 -15.94 -3.86
N GLY A 787 -34.12 -15.49 -2.68
CA GLY A 787 -35.44 -14.97 -2.38
C GLY A 787 -35.80 -13.75 -3.24
N ARG A 788 -34.86 -12.81 -3.43
CA ARG A 788 -35.02 -11.63 -4.29
C ARG A 788 -35.20 -12.03 -5.76
N LEU A 789 -34.38 -12.93 -6.27
CA LEU A 789 -34.46 -13.44 -7.65
C LEU A 789 -35.76 -14.23 -7.89
N ALA A 790 -36.22 -15.04 -6.92
CA ALA A 790 -37.50 -15.72 -7.00
C ALA A 790 -38.68 -14.71 -7.05
N ALA A 791 -38.56 -13.61 -6.30
CA ALA A 791 -39.55 -12.52 -6.32
C ALA A 791 -39.63 -11.82 -7.68
N VAL A 792 -38.48 -11.54 -8.33
CA VAL A 792 -38.40 -10.99 -9.70
C VAL A 792 -39.16 -11.89 -10.70
N ARG A 793 -39.06 -13.20 -10.51
CA ARG A 793 -39.74 -14.21 -11.35
C ARG A 793 -41.20 -14.44 -10.97
N GLY A 794 -41.76 -13.76 -9.94
CA GLY A 794 -43.12 -13.95 -9.44
C GLY A 794 -43.32 -15.29 -8.76
N ARG A 795 -42.26 -16.01 -8.37
CA ARG A 795 -42.34 -17.31 -7.68
C ARG A 795 -42.41 -17.12 -6.16
N TRP A 796 -43.55 -16.65 -5.69
CA TRP A 796 -43.73 -16.19 -4.33
C TRP A 796 -43.58 -17.28 -3.26
N ASP A 797 -43.94 -18.54 -3.56
CA ASP A 797 -43.73 -19.66 -2.62
C ASP A 797 -42.24 -19.97 -2.43
N GLU A 798 -41.45 -19.93 -3.52
CA GLU A 798 -39.99 -20.08 -3.47
C GLU A 798 -39.37 -18.90 -2.70
N ALA A 799 -39.76 -17.66 -3.01
CA ALA A 799 -39.28 -16.47 -2.37
C ALA A 799 -39.50 -16.50 -0.84
N VAL A 800 -40.70 -16.94 -0.39
CA VAL A 800 -40.99 -17.09 1.03
C VAL A 800 -40.05 -18.13 1.67
N GLY A 801 -39.80 -19.26 1.01
CA GLY A 801 -38.89 -20.30 1.51
C GLY A 801 -37.46 -19.79 1.71
N HIS A 802 -36.92 -19.09 0.71
CA HIS A 802 -35.59 -18.52 0.75
C HIS A 802 -35.45 -17.40 1.79
N PHE A 803 -36.42 -16.47 1.90
CA PHE A 803 -36.36 -15.43 2.93
C PHE A 803 -36.51 -15.99 4.36
N ASP A 804 -37.30 -17.07 4.55
CA ASP A 804 -37.37 -17.75 5.85
C ASP A 804 -36.00 -18.41 6.21
N ALA A 805 -35.34 -19.03 5.25
CA ALA A 805 -34.01 -19.62 5.42
C ALA A 805 -32.98 -18.52 5.74
N ALA A 806 -32.98 -17.40 4.98
CA ALA A 806 -32.10 -16.26 5.21
C ALA A 806 -32.26 -15.71 6.65
N LEU A 807 -33.48 -15.45 7.07
CA LEU A 807 -33.77 -14.94 8.41
C LEU A 807 -33.30 -15.90 9.52
N ALA A 808 -33.36 -17.20 9.30
CA ALA A 808 -32.86 -18.19 10.24
C ALA A 808 -31.33 -18.17 10.35
N VAL A 809 -30.60 -18.00 9.24
CA VAL A 809 -29.14 -17.85 9.21
C VAL A 809 -28.74 -16.55 9.89
N ASP A 810 -29.27 -15.41 9.45
CA ASP A 810 -28.87 -14.09 9.90
C ASP A 810 -29.24 -13.81 11.37
N SER A 811 -30.28 -14.49 11.88
CA SER A 811 -30.60 -14.47 13.32
C SER A 811 -29.57 -15.26 14.15
N ARG A 812 -29.03 -16.37 13.64
CA ARG A 812 -28.00 -17.16 14.34
C ARG A 812 -26.63 -16.47 14.32
N THR A 813 -26.26 -15.83 13.20
CA THR A 813 -24.99 -15.12 13.04
C THR A 813 -24.98 -13.76 13.70
N GLY A 814 -26.12 -13.26 14.21
CA GLY A 814 -26.25 -11.93 14.78
C GLY A 814 -26.22 -10.80 13.74
N ALA A 815 -26.44 -11.11 12.46
CA ALA A 815 -26.47 -10.18 11.34
C ALA A 815 -27.73 -9.31 11.36
N ARG A 816 -27.83 -8.42 12.32
CA ARG A 816 -29.05 -7.63 12.63
C ARG A 816 -29.57 -6.80 11.45
N PRO A 817 -28.73 -6.04 10.70
CA PRO A 817 -29.18 -5.30 9.51
C PRO A 817 -29.71 -6.21 8.41
N ALA A 818 -29.07 -7.36 8.17
CA ALA A 818 -29.52 -8.35 7.21
C ALA A 818 -30.87 -8.93 7.60
N ALA A 819 -31.02 -9.35 8.86
CA ALA A 819 -32.28 -9.85 9.38
C ALA A 819 -33.47 -8.84 9.27
N VAL A 820 -33.20 -7.52 9.26
CA VAL A 820 -34.20 -6.50 8.95
C VAL A 820 -34.65 -6.62 7.49
N ASN A 821 -33.69 -6.70 6.56
CA ASN A 821 -34.00 -6.80 5.13
C ASN A 821 -34.66 -8.14 4.77
N ASP A 822 -34.29 -9.24 5.43
CA ASP A 822 -34.95 -10.54 5.26
C ASP A 822 -36.42 -10.47 5.67
N ARG A 823 -36.73 -9.87 6.84
CA ARG A 823 -38.12 -9.66 7.28
C ARG A 823 -38.89 -8.81 6.31
N LEU A 824 -38.28 -7.80 5.68
CA LEU A 824 -38.93 -6.98 4.66
C LEU A 824 -39.19 -7.78 3.38
N GLY A 825 -38.23 -8.54 2.90
CA GLY A 825 -38.39 -9.43 1.76
C GLY A 825 -39.50 -10.47 2.00
N LEU A 826 -39.47 -11.13 3.16
CA LEU A 826 -40.45 -12.13 3.56
C LEU A 826 -41.85 -11.52 3.67
N ALA A 827 -42.01 -10.38 4.36
CA ALA A 827 -43.28 -9.70 4.48
C ALA A 827 -43.83 -9.28 3.11
N GLY A 828 -42.99 -8.77 2.23
CA GLY A 828 -43.33 -8.44 0.86
C GLY A 828 -43.83 -9.66 0.06
N ALA A 829 -43.07 -10.75 0.09
CA ALA A 829 -43.38 -11.99 -0.62
C ALA A 829 -44.70 -12.61 -0.11
N LEU A 830 -44.94 -12.61 1.21
CA LEU A 830 -46.20 -13.07 1.79
C LEU A 830 -47.43 -12.25 1.31
N LEU A 831 -47.24 -10.93 1.19
CA LEU A 831 -48.32 -10.06 0.69
C LEU A 831 -48.56 -10.26 -0.81
N GLU A 832 -47.54 -10.44 -1.63
CA GLU A 832 -47.66 -10.71 -3.07
C GLU A 832 -48.26 -12.10 -3.32
N ARG A 833 -47.94 -13.10 -2.46
CA ARG A 833 -48.54 -14.43 -2.53
C ARG A 833 -50.05 -14.39 -2.31
N GLY A 834 -50.55 -13.40 -1.62
CA GLY A 834 -51.98 -13.07 -1.53
C GLY A 834 -52.86 -14.00 -0.69
N ARG A 835 -52.27 -14.88 0.14
CA ARG A 835 -53.06 -15.80 0.99
C ARG A 835 -53.55 -15.07 2.26
N ALA A 836 -54.83 -15.12 2.58
CA ALA A 836 -55.39 -14.47 3.78
C ALA A 836 -54.68 -14.93 5.08
N ALA A 837 -54.27 -16.19 5.16
CA ALA A 837 -53.55 -16.75 6.30
C ALA A 837 -52.18 -16.13 6.54
N ASP A 838 -51.58 -15.52 5.50
CA ASP A 838 -50.25 -14.90 5.60
C ASP A 838 -50.26 -13.48 6.19
N LEU A 839 -51.42 -12.80 6.13
CA LEU A 839 -51.55 -11.39 6.50
C LEU A 839 -51.10 -11.08 7.93
N PRO A 840 -51.45 -11.87 8.98
CA PRO A 840 -50.95 -11.63 10.33
C PRO A 840 -49.46 -11.73 10.44
N ARG A 841 -48.84 -12.74 9.78
CA ARG A 841 -47.39 -12.95 9.78
C ARG A 841 -46.68 -11.82 9.06
N ALA A 842 -47.16 -11.42 7.86
CA ALA A 842 -46.59 -10.31 7.11
C ALA A 842 -46.61 -9.00 7.89
N HIS A 843 -47.75 -8.73 8.60
CA HIS A 843 -47.88 -7.54 9.44
C HIS A 843 -46.90 -7.54 10.61
N GLU A 844 -46.73 -8.68 11.31
CA GLU A 844 -45.79 -8.79 12.44
C GLU A 844 -44.34 -8.68 12.02
N LEU A 845 -43.93 -9.31 10.90
CA LEU A 845 -42.59 -9.20 10.31
C LEU A 845 -42.28 -7.74 9.95
N ALA A 846 -43.23 -7.05 9.27
CA ALA A 846 -43.05 -5.64 8.89
C ALA A 846 -42.96 -4.73 10.14
N ARG A 847 -43.75 -4.97 11.19
CA ARG A 847 -43.64 -4.21 12.44
C ARG A 847 -42.32 -4.42 13.15
N THR A 848 -41.84 -5.67 13.23
CA THR A 848 -40.57 -6.02 13.85
C THR A 848 -39.43 -5.39 13.07
N ALA A 849 -39.45 -5.47 11.73
CA ALA A 849 -38.49 -4.83 10.88
C ALA A 849 -38.44 -3.30 11.06
N LEU A 850 -39.63 -2.65 11.17
CA LEU A 850 -39.72 -1.20 11.40
C LEU A 850 -39.08 -0.79 12.73
N ALA A 851 -39.38 -1.53 13.80
CA ALA A 851 -38.83 -1.23 15.12
C ALA A 851 -37.29 -1.37 15.13
N GLU A 852 -36.80 -2.45 14.55
CA GLU A 852 -35.38 -2.74 14.51
C GLU A 852 -34.61 -1.79 13.54
N ALA A 853 -35.18 -1.49 12.36
CA ALA A 853 -34.58 -0.52 11.42
C ALA A 853 -34.44 0.87 12.03
N ARG A 854 -35.46 1.31 12.80
CA ARG A 854 -35.40 2.59 13.54
C ARG A 854 -34.29 2.57 14.61
N ARG A 855 -34.20 1.47 15.36
CA ARG A 855 -33.17 1.30 16.40
C ARG A 855 -31.73 1.29 15.83
N LEU A 856 -31.57 0.71 14.65
CA LEU A 856 -30.28 0.63 13.95
C LEU A 856 -29.96 1.89 13.11
N GLY A 857 -30.87 2.85 12.99
CA GLY A 857 -30.64 4.03 12.16
C GLY A 857 -30.65 3.73 10.65
N MET A 858 -31.55 2.83 10.18
CA MET A 858 -31.70 2.42 8.77
C MET A 858 -32.93 3.09 8.13
N PRO A 859 -32.83 4.34 7.62
CA PRO A 859 -34.01 5.09 7.15
C PRO A 859 -34.68 4.45 5.94
N GLY A 860 -33.93 3.88 4.99
CA GLY A 860 -34.49 3.20 3.84
C GLY A 860 -35.35 1.97 4.20
N PRO A 861 -34.79 0.97 4.92
CA PRO A 861 -35.57 -0.14 5.46
C PRO A 861 -36.73 0.29 6.34
N ALA A 862 -36.58 1.32 7.19
CA ALA A 862 -37.67 1.82 8.02
C ALA A 862 -38.81 2.38 7.17
N GLY A 863 -38.56 3.10 6.09
CA GLY A 863 -39.56 3.58 5.15
C GLY A 863 -40.30 2.43 4.46
N ARG A 864 -39.56 1.43 3.94
CA ARG A 864 -40.15 0.22 3.34
C ARG A 864 -41.00 -0.56 4.34
N ALA A 865 -40.51 -0.72 5.58
CA ALA A 865 -41.23 -1.40 6.64
C ALA A 865 -42.57 -0.70 6.97
N ALA A 866 -42.57 0.63 7.09
CA ALA A 866 -43.78 1.42 7.35
C ALA A 866 -44.83 1.23 6.22
N ALA A 867 -44.40 1.28 4.97
CA ALA A 867 -45.28 1.02 3.82
C ALA A 867 -45.88 -0.40 3.83
N LEU A 868 -45.07 -1.42 4.19
CA LEU A 868 -45.57 -2.80 4.32
C LEU A 868 -46.55 -2.96 5.49
N VAL A 869 -46.33 -2.31 6.63
CA VAL A 869 -47.28 -2.31 7.77
C VAL A 869 -48.61 -1.74 7.33
N GLU A 870 -48.61 -0.61 6.62
CA GLU A 870 -49.84 -0.01 6.12
C GLU A 870 -50.56 -0.93 5.08
N ARG A 871 -49.80 -1.50 4.14
CA ARG A 871 -50.30 -2.39 3.10
C ARG A 871 -50.92 -3.66 3.74
N ALA A 872 -50.21 -4.31 4.66
CA ALA A 872 -50.69 -5.46 5.39
C ALA A 872 -51.94 -5.12 6.21
N GLY A 873 -51.98 -3.96 6.85
CA GLY A 873 -53.15 -3.47 7.59
C GLY A 873 -54.33 -3.19 6.68
N ARG A 874 -54.16 -2.65 5.48
CA ARG A 874 -55.22 -2.50 4.46
C ARG A 874 -55.76 -3.86 3.98
N ALA A 875 -54.84 -4.77 3.65
CA ALA A 875 -55.18 -6.11 3.20
C ALA A 875 -55.98 -6.90 4.28
N ALA A 876 -55.50 -6.81 5.54
CA ALA A 876 -56.19 -7.45 6.66
C ALA A 876 -57.62 -6.89 6.89
N ARG A 877 -57.80 -5.57 6.71
CA ARG A 877 -59.15 -4.95 6.78
C ARG A 877 -60.07 -5.37 5.63
N ALA A 878 -59.46 -5.53 4.41
CA ALA A 878 -60.25 -6.03 3.25
C ALA A 878 -60.66 -7.51 3.39
N ALA A 879 -59.76 -8.31 4.03
CA ALA A 879 -60.00 -9.73 4.28
C ALA A 879 -60.96 -10.01 5.45
N ASP A 880 -61.05 -9.07 6.41
CA ASP A 880 -61.95 -9.15 7.57
C ASP A 880 -62.76 -7.84 7.66
N PRO A 881 -63.90 -7.74 7.00
CA PRO A 881 -64.69 -6.53 6.92
C PRO A 881 -65.34 -6.13 8.25
N LEU A 882 -65.28 -6.96 9.27
CA LEU A 882 -65.91 -6.69 10.57
C LEU A 882 -65.08 -5.71 11.41
N THR A 883 -65.76 -4.74 12.01
CA THR A 883 -65.12 -3.90 13.06
C THR A 883 -64.82 -4.73 14.31
N GLY A 884 -63.96 -4.24 15.17
CA GLY A 884 -63.61 -4.91 16.45
C GLY A 884 -64.88 -5.26 17.27
N ARG A 885 -65.86 -4.34 17.32
CA ARG A 885 -67.11 -4.55 18.03
C ARG A 885 -68.03 -5.59 17.32
N GLU A 886 -68.09 -5.56 16.01
CA GLU A 886 -68.86 -6.56 15.23
C GLU A 886 -68.21 -7.96 15.39
N ARG A 887 -66.89 -8.06 15.47
CA ARG A 887 -66.13 -9.31 15.69
C ARG A 887 -66.42 -9.87 17.09
N GLU A 888 -66.43 -9.03 18.11
CA GLU A 888 -66.81 -9.41 19.46
C GLU A 888 -68.20 -9.97 19.50
N ILE A 889 -69.14 -9.30 18.86
CA ILE A 889 -70.50 -9.74 18.73
C ILE A 889 -70.57 -11.06 17.94
N ALA A 890 -69.86 -11.20 16.81
CA ALA A 890 -69.87 -12.44 16.04
C ALA A 890 -69.33 -13.63 16.85
N THR A 891 -68.31 -13.39 17.71
CA THR A 891 -67.70 -14.40 18.62
C THR A 891 -68.73 -14.81 19.68
N LEU A 892 -69.49 -13.89 20.21
CA LEU A 892 -70.62 -14.18 21.14
C LEU A 892 -71.79 -14.87 20.48
N VAL A 893 -72.08 -14.57 19.23
CA VAL A 893 -73.02 -15.30 18.39
C VAL A 893 -72.56 -16.75 18.14
N ALA A 894 -71.23 -16.94 17.87
CA ALA A 894 -70.66 -18.27 17.74
C ALA A 894 -70.67 -19.08 19.03
N ALA A 895 -70.63 -18.41 20.19
CA ALA A 895 -70.86 -19.01 21.49
C ALA A 895 -72.37 -19.26 21.82
N ALA A 896 -73.21 -19.14 20.84
CA ALA A 896 -74.70 -19.40 20.91
C ALA A 896 -75.46 -18.45 21.88
N LEU A 897 -74.99 -17.28 22.27
CA LEU A 897 -75.64 -16.28 23.10
C LEU A 897 -76.80 -15.62 22.28
N THR A 898 -77.89 -15.35 22.91
CA THR A 898 -79.02 -14.56 22.33
C THR A 898 -78.70 -13.08 22.27
N ASN A 899 -79.37 -12.29 21.42
CA ASN A 899 -79.11 -10.85 21.33
C ASN A 899 -79.29 -10.16 22.70
N ARG A 900 -80.22 -10.59 23.55
CA ARG A 900 -80.43 -10.11 24.90
C ARG A 900 -79.18 -10.39 25.81
N GLN A 901 -78.66 -11.62 25.78
CA GLN A 901 -77.49 -12.01 26.55
C GLN A 901 -76.21 -11.28 26.08
N ILE A 902 -76.11 -11.05 24.79
CA ILE A 902 -74.99 -10.26 24.23
C ILE A 902 -75.14 -8.79 24.68
N ALA A 903 -76.33 -8.23 24.63
CA ALA A 903 -76.61 -6.88 25.05
C ALA A 903 -76.30 -6.67 26.54
N ASP A 904 -76.76 -7.59 27.42
CA ASP A 904 -76.43 -7.58 28.84
C ASP A 904 -74.88 -7.66 29.11
N ARG A 905 -74.23 -8.53 28.40
CA ARG A 905 -72.81 -8.74 28.56
C ARG A 905 -71.94 -7.56 28.06
N LEU A 906 -72.38 -6.86 27.02
CA LEU A 906 -71.65 -5.75 26.40
C LEU A 906 -72.18 -4.38 26.83
N VAL A 907 -73.16 -4.33 27.79
CA VAL A 907 -73.83 -3.12 28.31
C VAL A 907 -74.39 -2.26 27.15
N LEU A 908 -75.11 -2.89 26.26
CA LEU A 908 -75.81 -2.28 25.09
C LEU A 908 -77.25 -2.57 25.07
N SER A 909 -78.04 -1.86 24.22
CA SER A 909 -79.44 -2.19 24.01
C SER A 909 -79.55 -3.40 23.06
N GLU A 910 -80.54 -4.24 23.21
CA GLU A 910 -80.85 -5.36 22.32
C GLU A 910 -81.01 -4.93 20.87
N ARG A 911 -81.62 -3.74 20.65
CA ARG A 911 -81.78 -3.11 19.33
C ARG A 911 -80.41 -2.74 18.71
N THR A 912 -79.42 -2.36 19.53
CA THR A 912 -78.06 -2.09 19.08
C THR A 912 -77.36 -3.39 18.61
N ILE A 913 -77.56 -4.49 19.32
CA ILE A 913 -77.04 -5.81 18.93
C ILE A 913 -77.65 -6.29 17.64
N GLU A 914 -78.99 -6.13 17.49
CA GLU A 914 -79.69 -6.46 16.21
C GLU A 914 -79.15 -5.70 15.02
N SER A 915 -78.87 -4.42 15.20
CA SER A 915 -78.23 -3.59 14.18
C SER A 915 -76.80 -4.10 13.82
N HIS A 916 -76.04 -4.45 14.83
CA HIS A 916 -74.70 -5.04 14.59
C HIS A 916 -74.80 -6.40 13.92
N VAL A 917 -75.67 -7.29 14.31
CA VAL A 917 -75.84 -8.60 13.64
C VAL A 917 -76.27 -8.43 12.19
N ARG A 918 -77.19 -7.48 11.89
CA ARG A 918 -77.57 -7.14 10.51
C ARG A 918 -76.32 -6.63 9.69
N ASN A 919 -75.59 -5.77 10.29
CA ASN A 919 -74.37 -5.27 9.63
C ASN A 919 -73.33 -6.38 9.38
N ILE A 920 -73.13 -7.30 10.34
CA ILE A 920 -72.26 -8.48 10.18
C ILE A 920 -72.73 -9.35 9.03
N LEU A 921 -74.04 -9.64 8.96
CA LEU A 921 -74.64 -10.42 7.86
C LEU A 921 -74.35 -9.75 6.50
N ALA A 922 -74.66 -8.44 6.41
CA ALA A 922 -74.43 -7.69 5.17
C ALA A 922 -72.96 -7.64 4.78
N LYS A 923 -71.98 -7.42 5.72
CA LYS A 923 -70.57 -7.35 5.47
C LYS A 923 -69.96 -8.70 5.12
N LEU A 924 -70.45 -9.80 5.66
CA LEU A 924 -69.97 -11.14 5.38
C LEU A 924 -70.71 -11.83 4.22
N GLY A 925 -71.82 -11.19 3.70
CA GLY A 925 -72.63 -11.77 2.63
C GLY A 925 -73.43 -13.00 3.10
N LEU A 926 -73.77 -13.07 4.40
CA LEU A 926 -74.43 -14.20 5.00
C LEU A 926 -75.94 -13.96 5.07
N ALA A 927 -76.75 -15.02 4.98
CA ALA A 927 -78.19 -14.94 4.95
C ALA A 927 -78.81 -15.00 6.34
N ASN A 928 -78.15 -15.60 7.31
CA ASN A 928 -78.70 -15.81 8.64
C ASN A 928 -77.64 -15.91 9.75
N ARG A 929 -78.12 -15.80 11.01
CA ARG A 929 -77.31 -15.82 12.22
C ARG A 929 -76.49 -17.11 12.40
N THR A 930 -77.02 -18.26 11.99
CA THR A 930 -76.34 -19.56 12.10
C THR A 930 -75.14 -19.62 11.26
N GLU A 931 -75.14 -18.96 10.10
CA GLU A 931 -74.04 -18.83 9.20
C GLU A 931 -72.90 -17.97 9.84
N ILE A 932 -73.26 -16.90 10.62
CA ILE A 932 -72.26 -16.15 11.39
C ILE A 932 -71.54 -17.08 12.37
N ALA A 933 -72.29 -17.93 13.10
CA ALA A 933 -71.64 -18.83 14.06
C ALA A 933 -70.71 -19.85 13.36
N THR A 934 -71.10 -20.38 12.21
CA THR A 934 -70.32 -21.34 11.43
C THR A 934 -69.03 -20.73 10.91
N VAL A 935 -69.15 -19.54 10.30
CA VAL A 935 -68.02 -18.82 9.74
C VAL A 935 -67.05 -18.38 10.85
N THR A 936 -67.56 -17.87 11.96
CA THR A 936 -66.71 -17.41 13.08
C THR A 936 -66.01 -18.58 13.79
N ALA A 937 -66.68 -19.74 13.94
CA ALA A 937 -66.06 -20.95 14.48
C ALA A 937 -64.99 -21.56 13.55
N ALA A 938 -65.18 -21.48 12.24
CA ALA A 938 -64.14 -21.88 11.27
C ALA A 938 -62.93 -20.98 11.31
N HIS A 939 -63.12 -19.65 11.42
CA HIS A 939 -61.97 -18.68 11.57
C HIS A 939 -61.29 -18.82 12.95
N GLY A 940 -61.94 -19.18 14.01
CA GLY A 940 -61.32 -19.42 15.33
C GLY A 940 -60.41 -20.67 15.35
N ARG A 941 -60.76 -21.75 14.58
CA ARG A 941 -59.95 -22.96 14.47
C ARG A 941 -58.72 -22.78 13.58
N ALA A 942 -58.70 -21.79 12.71
CA ALA A 942 -57.56 -21.45 11.89
C ALA A 942 -56.54 -20.55 12.62
N ARG A 943 -56.91 -20.01 13.82
CA ARG A 943 -56.05 -19.13 14.66
C ARG A 943 -55.52 -19.81 15.92
N SER A 944 -56.03 -20.99 16.29
CA SER A 944 -55.47 -21.86 17.33
C SER A 944 -54.51 -22.91 16.71
#